data_0ff17fb78fca892862a4f9d44a78d5c4
#
_entry.id   0ff17fb78fca892862a4f9d44a78d5c4
#
_cell.length_a   1.000
_cell.length_b   1.000
_cell.length_c   1.000
_cell.angle_alpha   90.00
_cell.angle_beta   90.00
_cell.angle_gamma   90.00
#
_symmetry.space_group_name_H-M   'P 1'
#
loop_
_entity.id
_entity.type
_entity.pdbx_description
1 polymer ?
#
loop_
_entity_poly.entity_id
_entity_poly.type
_entity_poly.pdbx_seq_one_letter_code
_entity_poly.pdbx_strand_id
1 'polypeptide(L)'
;MRMGNVSGIDGPLNPDWHAGQLALQHKILDRMRALGMKPICPGFPGFIPEAFRRIYPDLHIVETHWGGAFHNWMISPTEPLFAKISEAFIKEWEKEFGKCDYYLVDSFNEMDIPFPEKGNPARYEMAASYGEKVYSSIKRANKDAVWVMQGWMFGYQRHIWDYETLGALVSRVPDDKMLLLDLAVDYNRHFWHSEVNWEYYKGFYNKQWVYSVIPNMGGKTGMTGVLDFHANGHLEALSSSNRGNLVAHGLAPEGIENNEVLYELVTDAGWSDHRMDVRDWLKQYSINRYGKAPAQLMKAWDYLLKSVYGTFTDHPRFNWQFRPGTVKNGSIYMTEDYFRGLEAFLSASGELKDSPYYLTDLCEMTAHYLGGKAEILTRQIDQEYLLGDTLQAHFLQSRFETFMLGMDRILSQHPTLRLDRWLSFAFASGKTASQSNQYETNARRIVTIWGPPVDDYSARMWSGLIGQYYLGRWKEYYRGREKGEAVDLASWERNWVENNRDTYKWNSGLDIVAFAREMFALSQDVSSSSLLLDRPGMVGTWSLKPDESRELVFNIPARMLKGLKGISVECLKGSGRIECTGYVLEGDGQGVASSSDRVSSGQGKLHYTLEMPEKVNANNGCLLKLTLKSSGGNAAGIILGVNDL
;
A
#
# COMPACT_ATOMS: atom_id res chain seq x y z
N MET A 1 22.56 -12.56 -9.50
CA MET A 1 21.35 -13.36 -9.27
C MET A 1 20.21 -12.38 -9.03
N ARG A 2 19.15 -12.43 -9.79
CA ARG A 2 17.94 -11.66 -9.50
C ARG A 2 17.34 -12.22 -8.21
N MET A 3 16.45 -11.46 -7.57
CA MET A 3 15.70 -11.97 -6.42
C MET A 3 15.12 -13.35 -6.79
N GLY A 4 15.28 -14.31 -5.90
CA GLY A 4 14.98 -15.70 -6.19
C GLY A 4 13.58 -15.93 -6.74
N ASN A 5 12.58 -15.23 -6.19
CA ASN A 5 11.16 -15.40 -6.53
C ASN A 5 10.64 -14.54 -7.71
N VAL A 6 11.48 -13.71 -8.33
CA VAL A 6 11.10 -12.86 -9.47
C VAL A 6 12.01 -13.07 -10.69
N SER A 7 12.67 -14.21 -10.76
CA SER A 7 13.49 -14.57 -11.93
C SER A 7 12.61 -14.80 -13.15
N GLY A 8 13.03 -14.31 -14.32
CA GLY A 8 12.34 -14.57 -15.58
C GLY A 8 11.31 -13.53 -16.02
N ILE A 9 11.08 -12.46 -15.26
CA ILE A 9 10.19 -11.37 -15.68
C ILE A 9 10.74 -10.64 -16.91
N ASP A 10 12.07 -10.45 -16.97
CA ASP A 10 12.75 -9.81 -18.09
C ASP A 10 13.97 -10.62 -18.55
N GLY A 11 14.39 -10.40 -19.79
CA GLY A 11 15.58 -11.02 -20.37
C GLY A 11 16.85 -10.79 -19.53
N PRO A 12 17.99 -11.39 -19.92
CA PRO A 12 19.24 -11.25 -19.18
C PRO A 12 19.69 -9.79 -19.14
N LEU A 13 20.18 -9.38 -17.97
CA LEU A 13 20.76 -8.05 -17.80
C LEU A 13 22.13 -7.97 -18.51
N ASN A 14 22.40 -6.81 -19.08
CA ASN A 14 23.65 -6.54 -19.76
C ASN A 14 24.85 -6.52 -18.77
N PRO A 15 26.04 -7.04 -19.15
CA PRO A 15 27.25 -6.94 -18.33
C PRO A 15 27.57 -5.50 -17.89
N ASP A 16 27.35 -4.52 -18.73
CA ASP A 16 27.56 -3.09 -18.40
C ASP A 16 26.64 -2.61 -17.27
N TRP A 17 25.42 -3.09 -17.22
CA TRP A 17 24.50 -2.80 -16.11
C TRP A 17 25.07 -3.37 -14.80
N HIS A 18 25.56 -4.59 -14.80
CA HIS A 18 26.19 -5.20 -13.63
C HIS A 18 27.41 -4.40 -13.16
N ALA A 19 28.27 -3.97 -14.08
CA ALA A 19 29.42 -3.13 -13.75
C ALA A 19 29.02 -1.78 -13.15
N GLY A 20 27.96 -1.16 -13.69
CA GLY A 20 27.40 0.08 -13.15
C GLY A 20 26.82 -0.10 -11.73
N GLN A 21 26.10 -1.19 -11.48
CA GLN A 21 25.57 -1.50 -10.15
C GLN A 21 26.68 -1.81 -9.14
N LEU A 22 27.73 -2.51 -9.56
CA LEU A 22 28.89 -2.77 -8.72
C LEU A 22 29.56 -1.46 -8.27
N ALA A 23 29.82 -0.55 -9.22
CA ALA A 23 30.40 0.76 -8.92
C ALA A 23 29.49 1.62 -8.00
N LEU A 24 28.19 1.55 -8.19
CA LEU A 24 27.22 2.24 -7.34
C LEU A 24 27.21 1.65 -5.91
N GLN A 25 27.26 0.32 -5.79
CA GLN A 25 27.29 -0.36 -4.50
C GLN A 25 28.52 0.04 -3.66
N HIS A 26 29.68 0.16 -4.26
CA HIS A 26 30.87 0.69 -3.58
C HIS A 26 30.62 2.10 -3.03
N LYS A 27 30.12 3.02 -3.85
CA LYS A 27 29.81 4.39 -3.42
C LYS A 27 28.80 4.43 -2.26
N ILE A 28 27.77 3.59 -2.30
CA ILE A 28 26.76 3.49 -1.23
C ILE A 28 27.43 3.03 0.06
N LEU A 29 28.19 1.94 0.03
CA LEU A 29 28.83 1.39 1.22
C LEU A 29 29.88 2.32 1.81
N ASP A 30 30.68 2.99 0.96
CA ASP A 30 31.64 3.99 1.41
C ASP A 30 30.94 5.15 2.11
N ARG A 31 29.82 5.64 1.54
CA ARG A 31 29.03 6.71 2.15
C ARG A 31 28.40 6.27 3.47
N MET A 32 27.82 5.07 3.53
CA MET A 32 27.27 4.50 4.77
C MET A 32 28.33 4.45 5.88
N ARG A 33 29.51 3.90 5.57
CA ARG A 33 30.62 3.79 6.53
C ARG A 33 31.12 5.17 6.99
N ALA A 34 31.22 6.13 6.08
CA ALA A 34 31.61 7.51 6.40
C ALA A 34 30.61 8.21 7.34
N LEU A 35 29.35 7.78 7.33
CA LEU A 35 28.29 8.26 8.22
C LEU A 35 28.19 7.43 9.52
N GLY A 36 29.06 6.44 9.75
CA GLY A 36 28.97 5.55 10.90
C GLY A 36 27.86 4.51 10.82
N MET A 37 27.20 4.35 9.66
CA MET A 37 26.14 3.36 9.46
C MET A 37 26.72 1.95 9.31
N LYS A 38 26.01 0.96 9.82
CA LYS A 38 26.33 -0.46 9.63
C LYS A 38 25.46 -1.04 8.52
N PRO A 39 26.04 -1.52 7.41
CA PRO A 39 25.25 -2.12 6.34
C PRO A 39 24.74 -3.49 6.74
N ILE A 40 23.52 -3.84 6.33
CA ILE A 40 23.00 -5.20 6.31
C ILE A 40 23.24 -5.75 4.90
N CYS A 41 24.08 -6.77 4.80
CA CYS A 41 24.49 -7.36 3.52
C CYS A 41 23.64 -8.60 3.20
N PRO A 42 23.47 -8.96 1.92
CA PRO A 42 22.76 -10.18 1.58
C PRO A 42 23.58 -11.41 2.03
N GLY A 43 22.90 -12.41 2.57
CA GLY A 43 23.42 -13.76 2.76
C GLY A 43 22.87 -14.72 1.70
N PHE A 44 23.10 -16.03 1.89
CA PHE A 44 22.62 -17.07 0.98
C PHE A 44 21.38 -17.76 1.57
N PRO A 45 20.17 -17.53 1.03
CA PRO A 45 18.92 -18.10 1.54
C PRO A 45 18.59 -19.49 0.97
N GLY A 46 19.40 -20.03 0.06
CA GLY A 46 19.20 -21.34 -0.55
C GLY A 46 18.79 -21.31 -2.02
N PHE A 47 18.48 -20.16 -2.60
CA PHE A 47 18.06 -20.07 -4.00
C PHE A 47 19.22 -20.40 -4.95
N ILE A 48 18.96 -21.33 -5.87
CA ILE A 48 19.93 -21.83 -6.84
C ILE A 48 19.34 -21.81 -8.26
N PRO A 49 20.20 -21.72 -9.31
CA PRO A 49 19.74 -21.89 -10.68
C PRO A 49 19.23 -23.31 -10.95
N GLU A 50 18.24 -23.47 -11.83
CA GLU A 50 17.71 -24.76 -12.24
C GLU A 50 18.80 -25.74 -12.72
N ALA A 51 19.85 -25.24 -13.33
CA ALA A 51 20.98 -26.04 -13.80
C ALA A 51 21.62 -26.92 -12.71
N PHE A 52 21.48 -26.56 -11.41
CA PHE A 52 21.98 -27.37 -10.29
C PHE A 52 21.35 -28.77 -10.25
N ARG A 53 20.08 -28.92 -10.64
CA ARG A 53 19.42 -30.23 -10.72
C ARG A 53 20.15 -31.20 -11.65
N ARG A 54 20.71 -30.68 -12.74
CA ARG A 54 21.45 -31.46 -13.69
C ARG A 54 22.90 -31.70 -13.26
N ILE A 55 23.52 -30.70 -12.59
CA ILE A 55 24.92 -30.76 -12.17
C ILE A 55 25.06 -31.63 -10.90
N TYR A 56 24.07 -31.58 -10.02
CA TYR A 56 24.04 -32.28 -8.74
C TYR A 56 22.73 -33.07 -8.59
N PRO A 57 22.56 -34.19 -9.33
CA PRO A 57 21.29 -34.92 -9.38
C PRO A 57 20.89 -35.56 -8.05
N ASP A 58 21.85 -35.80 -7.15
CA ASP A 58 21.62 -36.43 -5.85
C ASP A 58 21.24 -35.44 -4.74
N LEU A 59 21.26 -34.11 -5.02
CA LEU A 59 20.87 -33.10 -4.06
C LEU A 59 19.37 -33.03 -3.90
N HIS A 60 18.91 -32.87 -2.67
CA HIS A 60 17.52 -32.55 -2.39
C HIS A 60 17.25 -31.08 -2.71
N ILE A 61 16.71 -30.84 -3.89
CA ILE A 61 16.34 -29.53 -4.42
C ILE A 61 14.83 -29.45 -4.46
N VAL A 62 14.27 -28.42 -3.82
CA VAL A 62 12.83 -28.15 -3.74
C VAL A 62 12.46 -27.04 -4.71
N GLU A 63 11.38 -27.21 -5.46
CA GLU A 63 10.74 -26.14 -6.20
C GLU A 63 9.84 -25.35 -5.25
N THR A 64 9.96 -24.04 -5.28
CA THR A 64 9.14 -23.12 -4.50
C THR A 64 8.40 -22.17 -5.41
N HIS A 65 7.20 -21.74 -5.00
CA HIS A 65 6.33 -20.87 -5.79
C HIS A 65 6.01 -19.59 -5.04
N TRP A 66 5.92 -18.50 -5.77
CA TRP A 66 5.46 -17.21 -5.27
C TRP A 66 4.38 -16.64 -6.21
N GLY A 67 3.23 -16.26 -5.64
CA GLY A 67 2.12 -15.69 -6.40
C GLY A 67 1.56 -16.58 -7.51
N GLY A 68 1.84 -17.87 -7.49
CA GLY A 68 1.36 -18.85 -8.46
C GLY A 68 2.00 -18.78 -9.86
N ALA A 69 2.68 -17.68 -10.20
CA ALA A 69 3.27 -17.45 -11.52
C ALA A 69 4.80 -17.56 -11.54
N PHE A 70 5.44 -17.37 -10.40
CA PHE A 70 6.89 -17.38 -10.27
C PHE A 70 7.35 -18.59 -9.49
N HIS A 71 8.37 -19.26 -9.99
CA HIS A 71 8.96 -20.41 -9.33
C HIS A 71 10.49 -20.28 -9.23
N ASN A 72 11.05 -20.94 -8.24
CA ASN A 72 12.49 -20.98 -7.98
C ASN A 72 12.88 -22.34 -7.43
N TRP A 73 14.16 -22.62 -7.49
CA TRP A 73 14.77 -23.81 -6.95
C TRP A 73 15.54 -23.48 -5.68
N MET A 74 15.34 -24.25 -4.63
CA MET A 74 16.03 -24.10 -3.35
C MET A 74 16.73 -25.39 -2.95
N ILE A 75 17.92 -25.22 -2.40
CA ILE A 75 18.66 -26.27 -1.71
C ILE A 75 18.43 -26.14 -0.19
N SER A 76 18.16 -27.26 0.47
CA SER A 76 17.97 -27.29 1.93
C SER A 76 19.24 -26.90 2.68
N PRO A 77 19.16 -26.16 3.79
CA PRO A 77 20.30 -25.91 4.70
C PRO A 77 20.90 -27.19 5.31
N THR A 78 20.15 -28.30 5.29
CA THR A 78 20.65 -29.60 5.75
C THR A 78 21.64 -30.25 4.78
N GLU A 79 21.65 -29.79 3.52
CA GLU A 79 22.61 -30.26 2.52
C GLU A 79 24.01 -29.67 2.77
N PRO A 80 25.07 -30.49 2.74
CA PRO A 80 26.44 -29.99 2.96
C PRO A 80 26.87 -28.92 1.98
N LEU A 81 26.32 -28.93 0.76
CA LEU A 81 26.62 -27.94 -0.28
C LEU A 81 26.06 -26.55 0.07
N PHE A 82 24.94 -26.47 0.80
CA PHE A 82 24.38 -25.19 1.26
C PHE A 82 25.42 -24.38 2.06
N ALA A 83 26.04 -25.03 3.06
CA ALA A 83 27.03 -24.37 3.90
C ALA A 83 28.27 -23.90 3.10
N LYS A 84 28.71 -24.70 2.10
CA LYS A 84 29.83 -24.34 1.23
C LYS A 84 29.49 -23.12 0.36
N ILE A 85 28.27 -23.08 -0.22
CA ILE A 85 27.84 -21.96 -1.04
C ILE A 85 27.68 -20.71 -0.17
N SER A 86 27.04 -20.81 1.00
CA SER A 86 26.86 -19.70 1.94
C SER A 86 28.22 -19.10 2.36
N GLU A 87 29.16 -19.94 2.73
CA GLU A 87 30.51 -19.51 3.10
C GLU A 87 31.24 -18.81 1.94
N ALA A 88 31.21 -19.38 0.76
CA ALA A 88 31.83 -18.79 -0.44
C ALA A 88 31.18 -17.46 -0.81
N PHE A 89 29.83 -17.39 -0.75
CA PHE A 89 29.07 -16.18 -1.05
C PHE A 89 29.47 -15.02 -0.14
N ILE A 90 29.51 -15.26 1.16
CA ILE A 90 29.88 -14.22 2.15
C ILE A 90 31.36 -13.81 1.96
N LYS A 91 32.28 -14.75 1.77
CA LYS A 91 33.69 -14.45 1.54
C LYS A 91 33.93 -13.63 0.27
N GLU A 92 33.26 -13.94 -0.83
CA GLU A 92 33.35 -13.14 -2.06
C GLU A 92 32.71 -11.76 -1.87
N TRP A 93 31.59 -11.65 -1.12
CA TRP A 93 31.03 -10.37 -0.76
C TRP A 93 32.00 -9.51 0.06
N GLU A 94 32.61 -10.08 1.12
CA GLU A 94 33.55 -9.34 1.97
C GLU A 94 34.85 -8.98 1.21
N LYS A 95 35.30 -9.81 0.30
CA LYS A 95 36.45 -9.55 -0.55
C LYS A 95 36.21 -8.35 -1.48
N GLU A 96 35.01 -8.25 -2.06
CA GLU A 96 34.63 -7.16 -2.97
C GLU A 96 34.30 -5.87 -2.21
N PHE A 97 33.48 -5.95 -1.15
CA PHE A 97 32.87 -4.79 -0.51
C PHE A 97 33.41 -4.50 0.91
N GLY A 98 34.30 -5.32 1.41
CA GLY A 98 34.81 -5.24 2.77
C GLY A 98 33.91 -5.92 3.80
N LYS A 99 34.42 -6.05 5.02
CA LYS A 99 33.75 -6.78 6.12
C LYS A 99 32.38 -6.20 6.43
N CYS A 100 31.40 -7.09 6.68
CA CYS A 100 30.07 -6.80 7.14
C CYS A 100 29.77 -7.65 8.37
N ASP A 101 29.00 -7.11 9.33
CA ASP A 101 28.64 -7.84 10.55
C ASP A 101 27.22 -8.41 10.48
N TYR A 102 26.37 -7.89 9.60
CA TYR A 102 24.94 -8.21 9.51
C TYR A 102 24.61 -8.82 8.16
N TYR A 103 24.06 -10.04 8.14
CA TYR A 103 23.70 -10.77 6.93
C TYR A 103 22.22 -11.12 6.90
N LEU A 104 21.50 -10.56 5.92
CA LEU A 104 20.09 -10.84 5.69
C LEU A 104 19.93 -12.19 5.00
N VAL A 105 19.24 -13.11 5.65
CA VAL A 105 18.85 -14.40 5.09
C VAL A 105 17.39 -14.64 5.41
N ASP A 106 16.53 -14.40 4.45
CA ASP A 106 15.09 -14.68 4.51
C ASP A 106 14.79 -15.95 3.71
N SER A 107 14.57 -17.03 4.42
CA SER A 107 14.07 -18.26 3.84
C SER A 107 12.55 -18.27 3.92
N PHE A 108 11.88 -18.74 2.85
CA PHE A 108 10.42 -18.90 2.80
C PHE A 108 9.62 -17.60 2.99
N ASN A 109 10.12 -16.50 2.50
CA ASN A 109 9.39 -15.25 2.47
C ASN A 109 8.23 -15.36 1.45
N GLU A 110 6.99 -15.26 1.93
CA GLU A 110 5.75 -15.49 1.15
C GLU A 110 5.65 -16.87 0.47
N MET A 111 6.31 -17.85 1.01
CA MET A 111 6.34 -19.20 0.46
C MET A 111 5.93 -20.23 1.52
N ASP A 112 5.48 -21.40 1.04
CA ASP A 112 5.24 -22.54 1.93
C ASP A 112 6.55 -23.03 2.56
N ILE A 113 6.47 -23.50 3.79
CA ILE A 113 7.60 -24.07 4.50
C ILE A 113 7.62 -25.60 4.31
N PRO A 114 8.81 -26.22 4.11
CA PRO A 114 8.93 -27.67 3.93
C PRO A 114 8.91 -28.43 5.26
N PHE A 115 8.03 -28.02 6.18
CA PHE A 115 7.89 -28.65 7.48
C PHE A 115 6.57 -29.40 7.58
N PRO A 116 6.47 -30.45 8.39
CA PRO A 116 5.21 -31.15 8.64
C PRO A 116 4.10 -30.23 9.15
N GLU A 117 2.87 -30.72 9.15
CA GLU A 117 1.70 -30.00 9.65
C GLU A 117 1.85 -29.56 11.11
N LYS A 118 1.15 -28.48 11.48
CA LYS A 118 1.07 -27.97 12.85
C LYS A 118 0.70 -29.07 13.84
N GLY A 119 1.32 -29.05 15.02
CA GLY A 119 1.13 -30.04 16.07
C GLY A 119 1.95 -31.32 15.91
N ASN A 120 2.60 -31.52 14.77
CA ASN A 120 3.56 -32.61 14.62
C ASN A 120 4.92 -32.23 15.25
N PRO A 121 5.44 -32.98 16.25
CA PRO A 121 6.72 -32.67 16.89
C PRO A 121 7.90 -32.58 15.90
N ALA A 122 7.87 -33.32 14.80
CA ALA A 122 8.89 -33.27 13.76
C ALA A 122 8.98 -31.89 13.08
N ARG A 123 7.87 -31.13 13.02
CA ARG A 123 7.87 -29.76 12.51
C ARG A 123 8.84 -28.87 13.26
N TYR A 124 8.77 -28.93 14.58
CA TYR A 124 9.56 -28.05 15.45
C TYR A 124 11.04 -28.44 15.46
N GLU A 125 11.33 -29.74 15.44
CA GLU A 125 12.72 -30.21 15.34
C GLU A 125 13.33 -29.84 13.98
N MET A 126 12.57 -29.98 12.89
CA MET A 126 13.02 -29.56 11.55
C MET A 126 13.25 -28.04 11.48
N ALA A 127 12.35 -27.23 12.06
CA ALA A 127 12.52 -25.79 12.12
C ALA A 127 13.77 -25.38 12.93
N ALA A 128 13.98 -25.98 14.09
CA ALA A 128 15.16 -25.74 14.93
C ALA A 128 16.46 -26.13 14.21
N SER A 129 16.51 -27.30 13.58
CA SER A 129 17.65 -27.76 12.78
C SER A 129 17.90 -26.83 11.59
N TYR A 130 16.85 -26.36 10.91
CA TYR A 130 16.94 -25.42 9.81
C TYR A 130 17.60 -24.10 10.27
N GLY A 131 17.10 -23.48 11.32
CA GLY A 131 17.67 -22.25 11.87
C GLY A 131 19.13 -22.40 12.31
N GLU A 132 19.47 -23.50 12.98
CA GLU A 132 20.83 -23.83 13.37
C GLU A 132 21.78 -23.94 12.16
N LYS A 133 21.34 -24.59 11.09
CA LYS A 133 22.17 -24.78 9.88
C LYS A 133 22.37 -23.48 9.10
N VAL A 134 21.34 -22.64 8.98
CA VAL A 134 21.46 -21.31 8.36
C VAL A 134 22.46 -20.47 9.15
N TYR A 135 22.28 -20.33 10.47
CA TYR A 135 23.19 -19.56 11.30
C TYR A 135 24.62 -20.10 11.26
N SER A 136 24.79 -21.41 11.40
CA SER A 136 26.12 -22.06 11.34
C SER A 136 26.83 -21.81 10.02
N SER A 137 26.10 -21.77 8.90
CA SER A 137 26.66 -21.50 7.57
C SER A 137 27.20 -20.06 7.47
N ILE A 138 26.49 -19.09 8.04
CA ILE A 138 26.92 -17.68 8.11
C ILE A 138 28.16 -17.55 9.00
N LYS A 139 28.11 -18.15 10.19
CA LYS A 139 29.20 -18.12 11.17
C LYS A 139 30.51 -18.73 10.66
N ARG A 140 30.45 -19.71 9.76
CA ARG A 140 31.65 -20.32 9.13
C ARG A 140 32.44 -19.30 8.31
N ALA A 141 31.76 -18.39 7.63
CA ALA A 141 32.42 -17.32 6.88
C ALA A 141 32.89 -16.18 7.79
N ASN A 142 32.04 -15.77 8.75
CA ASN A 142 32.30 -14.68 9.66
C ASN A 142 31.82 -15.04 11.07
N LYS A 143 32.74 -15.32 12.00
CA LYS A 143 32.43 -15.76 13.36
C LYS A 143 31.66 -14.74 14.21
N ASP A 144 31.78 -13.47 13.86
CA ASP A 144 31.14 -12.34 14.55
C ASP A 144 29.77 -12.00 13.97
N ALA A 145 29.40 -12.62 12.85
CA ALA A 145 28.18 -12.31 12.10
C ALA A 145 26.90 -12.44 12.93
N VAL A 146 25.98 -11.54 12.65
CA VAL A 146 24.60 -11.54 13.12
C VAL A 146 23.69 -11.91 11.95
N TRP A 147 22.84 -12.91 12.13
CA TRP A 147 21.82 -13.27 11.17
C TRP A 147 20.64 -12.31 11.30
N VAL A 148 20.26 -11.65 10.20
CA VAL A 148 19.14 -10.74 10.12
C VAL A 148 17.98 -11.40 9.35
N MET A 149 16.76 -11.27 9.86
CA MET A 149 15.53 -11.70 9.17
C MET A 149 14.52 -10.56 9.14
N GLN A 150 13.79 -10.44 8.03
CA GLN A 150 12.61 -9.59 7.94
C GLN A 150 11.43 -10.28 8.63
N GLY A 151 10.82 -9.57 9.59
CA GLY A 151 9.75 -10.12 10.43
C GLY A 151 8.32 -9.85 9.93
N TRP A 152 8.14 -9.10 8.84
CA TRP A 152 6.79 -8.81 8.33
C TRP A 152 6.00 -10.08 7.96
N MET A 153 6.66 -11.09 7.43
CA MET A 153 6.04 -12.37 7.08
C MET A 153 5.46 -13.09 8.31
N PHE A 154 6.00 -12.87 9.50
CA PHE A 154 5.48 -13.49 10.72
C PHE A 154 4.10 -12.96 11.10
N GLY A 155 3.76 -11.74 10.69
CA GLY A 155 2.41 -11.20 10.77
C GLY A 155 1.54 -11.61 9.59
N TYR A 156 2.00 -11.37 8.37
CA TYR A 156 1.25 -11.67 7.15
C TYR A 156 0.90 -13.17 7.02
N GLN A 157 1.85 -14.06 7.36
CA GLN A 157 1.68 -15.51 7.31
C GLN A 157 1.65 -16.16 8.70
N ARG A 158 1.00 -15.51 9.69
CA ARG A 158 0.92 -16.04 11.06
C ARG A 158 0.31 -17.45 11.13
N HIS A 159 -0.50 -17.85 10.15
CA HIS A 159 -1.02 -19.20 10.03
C HIS A 159 0.09 -20.23 9.74
N ILE A 160 1.18 -19.84 9.10
CA ILE A 160 2.38 -20.67 8.87
C ILE A 160 3.37 -20.52 10.03
N TRP A 161 3.66 -19.26 10.39
CA TRP A 161 4.60 -18.88 11.44
C TRP A 161 3.84 -18.66 12.76
N ASP A 162 3.34 -19.77 13.34
CA ASP A 162 2.77 -19.69 14.67
C ASP A 162 3.86 -19.52 15.76
N TYR A 163 3.41 -19.29 16.99
CA TYR A 163 4.31 -19.06 18.13
C TYR A 163 5.36 -20.18 18.26
N GLU A 164 4.94 -21.44 18.21
CA GLU A 164 5.83 -22.60 18.40
C GLU A 164 6.80 -22.78 17.22
N THR A 165 6.34 -22.55 15.99
CA THR A 165 7.17 -22.74 14.77
C THR A 165 8.29 -21.69 14.70
N LEU A 166 7.98 -20.41 14.93
CA LEU A 166 9.01 -19.37 14.97
C LEU A 166 9.95 -19.59 16.17
N GLY A 167 9.40 -19.93 17.35
CA GLY A 167 10.20 -20.24 18.52
C GLY A 167 11.21 -21.37 18.28
N ALA A 168 10.78 -22.43 17.62
CA ALA A 168 11.66 -23.52 17.23
C ALA A 168 12.76 -23.07 16.25
N LEU A 169 12.40 -22.33 15.20
CA LEU A 169 13.36 -21.81 14.21
C LEU A 169 14.52 -21.06 14.85
N VAL A 170 14.23 -20.20 15.83
CA VAL A 170 15.24 -19.33 16.45
C VAL A 170 15.91 -19.95 17.67
N SER A 171 15.42 -21.09 18.20
CA SER A 171 15.81 -21.67 19.49
C SER A 171 17.30 -22.01 19.62
N ARG A 172 17.95 -22.41 18.52
CA ARG A 172 19.36 -22.83 18.50
C ARG A 172 20.32 -21.73 18.01
N VAL A 173 19.82 -20.51 17.85
CA VAL A 173 20.63 -19.33 17.51
C VAL A 173 20.88 -18.52 18.78
N PRO A 174 22.11 -18.09 19.10
CA PRO A 174 22.36 -17.24 20.26
C PRO A 174 21.59 -15.91 20.17
N ASP A 175 21.15 -15.39 21.32
CA ASP A 175 20.25 -14.22 21.35
C ASP A 175 20.89 -12.95 20.76
N ASP A 176 22.20 -12.77 20.98
CA ASP A 176 23.00 -11.67 20.44
C ASP A 176 23.45 -11.87 18.98
N LYS A 177 23.13 -13.00 18.37
CA LYS A 177 23.52 -13.36 17.00
C LYS A 177 22.34 -13.41 16.02
N MET A 178 21.20 -12.91 16.44
CA MET A 178 20.03 -12.77 15.58
C MET A 178 19.38 -11.41 15.77
N LEU A 179 18.98 -10.79 14.66
CA LEU A 179 18.24 -9.54 14.61
C LEU A 179 16.98 -9.72 13.78
N LEU A 180 15.82 -9.57 14.39
CA LEU A 180 14.53 -9.63 13.72
C LEU A 180 14.03 -8.22 13.43
N LEU A 181 13.79 -7.92 12.18
CA LEU A 181 13.24 -6.64 11.76
C LEU A 181 11.70 -6.77 11.72
N ASP A 182 11.00 -6.30 12.75
CA ASP A 182 9.54 -6.26 12.75
C ASP A 182 9.07 -5.08 11.89
N LEU A 183 9.14 -5.25 10.57
CA LEU A 183 9.02 -4.18 9.58
C LEU A 183 7.62 -3.58 9.46
N ALA A 184 6.58 -4.31 9.82
CA ALA A 184 5.20 -4.00 9.48
C ALA A 184 4.29 -3.92 10.72
N VAL A 185 4.77 -3.27 11.79
CA VAL A 185 3.99 -3.11 13.03
C VAL A 185 2.69 -2.35 12.77
N ASP A 186 2.71 -1.36 11.88
CA ASP A 186 1.54 -0.60 11.42
C ASP A 186 0.51 -1.49 10.71
N TYR A 187 0.95 -2.37 9.79
CA TYR A 187 0.07 -3.34 9.14
C TYR A 187 -0.50 -4.37 10.11
N ASN A 188 0.31 -4.87 11.03
CA ASN A 188 -0.16 -5.79 12.06
C ASN A 188 -1.25 -5.15 12.91
N ARG A 189 -1.04 -3.92 13.39
CA ARG A 189 -1.97 -3.21 14.27
C ARG A 189 -3.28 -2.83 13.59
N HIS A 190 -3.20 -2.33 12.36
CA HIS A 190 -4.35 -1.69 11.71
C HIS A 190 -5.05 -2.54 10.66
N PHE A 191 -4.41 -3.63 10.21
CA PHE A 191 -4.91 -4.33 9.04
C PHE A 191 -4.90 -5.86 9.16
N TRP A 192 -3.75 -6.51 9.43
CA TRP A 192 -3.68 -7.98 9.45
C TRP A 192 -4.25 -8.58 10.72
N HIS A 193 -3.99 -7.97 11.88
CA HIS A 193 -4.36 -8.47 13.18
C HIS A 193 -4.74 -7.32 14.12
N SER A 194 -5.30 -7.65 15.28
CA SER A 194 -5.45 -6.69 16.39
C SER A 194 -4.23 -6.68 17.30
N GLU A 195 -3.53 -7.82 17.38
CA GLU A 195 -2.34 -8.02 18.18
C GLU A 195 -1.08 -7.91 17.30
N VAL A 196 -0.15 -7.07 17.70
CA VAL A 196 1.13 -6.87 16.98
C VAL A 196 2.08 -8.06 17.19
N ASN A 197 3.03 -8.25 16.28
CA ASN A 197 3.93 -9.41 16.32
C ASN A 197 4.73 -9.50 17.61
N TRP A 198 5.30 -8.40 18.09
CA TRP A 198 6.12 -8.42 19.28
C TRP A 198 5.34 -8.81 20.57
N GLU A 199 4.04 -8.54 20.64
CA GLU A 199 3.15 -9.06 21.70
C GLU A 199 2.90 -10.55 21.51
N TYR A 200 2.48 -10.96 20.32
CA TYR A 200 2.19 -12.35 20.00
C TYR A 200 3.37 -13.28 20.22
N TYR A 201 4.58 -12.87 19.81
CA TYR A 201 5.82 -13.64 19.99
C TYR A 201 6.55 -13.31 21.29
N LYS A 202 5.94 -12.59 22.22
CA LYS A 202 6.48 -12.27 23.56
C LYS A 202 7.91 -11.75 23.51
N GLY A 203 8.13 -10.69 22.73
CA GLY A 203 9.45 -10.09 22.56
C GLY A 203 10.41 -10.95 21.74
N PHE A 204 9.86 -11.74 20.80
CA PHE A 204 10.64 -12.54 19.85
C PHE A 204 11.64 -13.49 20.52
N TYR A 205 11.20 -14.20 21.58
CA TYR A 205 12.01 -15.22 22.28
C TYR A 205 13.35 -14.68 22.77
N ASN A 206 13.39 -13.41 23.17
CA ASN A 206 14.58 -12.68 23.63
C ASN A 206 15.66 -12.44 22.54
N LYS A 207 15.39 -12.70 21.26
CA LYS A 207 16.27 -12.27 20.17
C LYS A 207 16.27 -10.75 20.08
N GLN A 208 17.36 -10.18 19.54
CA GLN A 208 17.35 -8.75 19.23
C GLN A 208 16.28 -8.47 18.16
N TRP A 209 15.55 -7.38 18.32
CA TRP A 209 14.55 -6.99 17.32
C TRP A 209 14.43 -5.48 17.19
N VAL A 210 13.91 -5.04 16.03
CA VAL A 210 13.70 -3.64 15.68
C VAL A 210 12.21 -3.40 15.51
N TYR A 211 11.67 -2.42 16.25
CA TYR A 211 10.34 -1.89 15.99
C TYR A 211 10.38 -1.08 14.71
N SER A 212 9.61 -1.43 13.68
CA SER A 212 9.64 -0.75 12.40
C SER A 212 8.29 -0.74 11.72
N VAL A 213 8.06 0.24 10.88
CA VAL A 213 6.82 0.45 10.12
C VAL A 213 7.10 0.47 8.63
N ILE A 214 6.08 0.11 7.83
CA ILE A 214 6.13 0.10 6.36
C ILE A 214 4.91 0.84 5.80
N PRO A 215 4.87 2.15 5.82
CA PRO A 215 3.64 2.91 5.57
C PRO A 215 3.16 2.87 4.11
N ASN A 216 4.00 2.45 3.17
CA ASN A 216 3.67 2.50 1.74
C ASN A 216 4.18 1.29 0.96
N MET A 217 3.66 0.11 1.22
CA MET A 217 3.98 -1.10 0.43
C MET A 217 3.88 -0.84 -1.07
N GLY A 218 4.84 -1.37 -1.85
CA GLY A 218 4.96 -1.13 -3.28
C GLY A 218 5.43 0.29 -3.63
N GLY A 219 5.79 1.11 -2.64
CA GLY A 219 6.21 2.49 -2.82
C GLY A 219 5.11 3.39 -3.37
N LYS A 220 3.83 3.09 -3.09
CA LYS A 220 2.68 3.88 -3.53
C LYS A 220 2.72 5.29 -2.97
N THR A 221 2.18 6.24 -3.72
CA THR A 221 2.22 7.67 -3.39
C THR A 221 0.95 8.17 -2.70
N GLY A 222 0.08 7.27 -2.25
CA GLY A 222 -1.15 7.65 -1.56
C GLY A 222 -0.90 8.19 -0.15
N MET A 223 -1.55 9.28 0.20
CA MET A 223 -1.52 9.84 1.56
C MET A 223 -2.27 8.89 2.50
N THR A 224 -1.58 8.39 3.51
CA THR A 224 -2.13 7.48 4.52
C THR A 224 -1.27 7.47 5.77
N GLY A 225 -1.84 7.05 6.88
CA GLY A 225 -1.13 6.82 8.13
C GLY A 225 -1.96 7.23 9.33
N VAL A 226 -1.74 6.57 10.47
CA VAL A 226 -2.29 7.00 11.75
C VAL A 226 -1.17 7.72 12.50
N LEU A 227 -1.07 9.06 12.34
CA LEU A 227 0.09 9.80 12.83
C LEU A 227 0.31 9.62 14.33
N ASP A 228 -0.74 9.56 15.15
CA ASP A 228 -0.57 9.32 16.60
C ASP A 228 0.06 7.94 16.89
N PHE A 229 -0.32 6.91 16.13
CA PHE A 229 0.30 5.60 16.25
C PHE A 229 1.77 5.61 15.79
N HIS A 230 2.06 6.27 14.66
CA HIS A 230 3.42 6.35 14.13
C HIS A 230 4.35 7.17 15.03
N ALA A 231 3.80 8.20 15.72
CA ALA A 231 4.55 8.98 16.70
C ALA A 231 4.81 8.22 18.01
N ASN A 232 3.85 7.39 18.47
CA ASN A 232 3.82 6.94 19.86
C ASN A 232 3.77 5.42 20.05
N GLY A 233 3.51 4.63 18.99
CA GLY A 233 3.34 3.17 19.09
C GLY A 233 4.59 2.42 19.58
N HIS A 234 5.78 2.93 19.30
CA HIS A 234 7.03 2.35 19.82
C HIS A 234 7.14 2.44 21.35
N LEU A 235 6.50 3.45 21.97
CA LEU A 235 6.49 3.62 23.43
C LEU A 235 5.68 2.51 24.11
N GLU A 236 4.64 1.98 23.44
CA GLU A 236 3.90 0.81 23.92
C GLU A 236 4.85 -0.39 24.03
N ALA A 237 5.65 -0.62 23.00
CA ALA A 237 6.64 -1.70 22.99
C ALA A 237 7.72 -1.50 24.07
N LEU A 238 8.26 -0.28 24.21
CA LEU A 238 9.28 0.04 25.20
C LEU A 238 8.81 -0.16 26.65
N SER A 239 7.54 0.13 26.94
CA SER A 239 6.96 0.01 28.29
C SER A 239 6.37 -1.38 28.59
N SER A 240 6.24 -2.25 27.59
CA SER A 240 5.62 -3.56 27.74
C SER A 240 6.51 -4.56 28.50
N SER A 241 5.86 -5.44 29.26
CA SER A 241 6.53 -6.64 29.82
C SER A 241 7.00 -7.60 28.72
N ASN A 242 6.41 -7.54 27.52
CA ASN A 242 6.80 -8.31 26.34
C ASN A 242 7.83 -7.58 25.47
N ARG A 243 8.49 -6.53 25.98
CA ARG A 243 9.52 -5.80 25.25
C ARG A 243 10.64 -6.70 24.73
N GLY A 244 10.99 -7.76 25.47
CA GLY A 244 12.10 -8.62 25.14
C GLY A 244 13.39 -7.81 24.95
N ASN A 245 14.16 -8.14 23.92
CA ASN A 245 15.40 -7.46 23.56
C ASN A 245 15.18 -6.48 22.38
N LEU A 246 14.29 -5.48 22.57
CA LEU A 246 14.10 -4.39 21.62
C LEU A 246 15.35 -3.51 21.60
N VAL A 247 16.01 -3.38 20.44
CA VAL A 247 17.31 -2.70 20.31
C VAL A 247 17.26 -1.44 19.45
N ALA A 248 16.23 -1.26 18.61
CA ALA A 248 16.17 -0.11 17.72
C ALA A 248 14.75 0.20 17.26
N HIS A 249 14.58 1.42 16.76
CA HIS A 249 13.42 1.90 16.02
C HIS A 249 13.79 1.99 14.53
N GLY A 250 12.83 1.73 13.62
CA GLY A 250 13.09 1.68 12.19
C GLY A 250 11.94 2.13 11.31
N LEU A 251 12.28 2.38 10.06
CA LEU A 251 11.38 2.71 8.97
C LEU A 251 11.80 1.91 7.73
N ALA A 252 10.88 1.23 7.10
CA ALA A 252 11.12 0.42 5.90
C ALA A 252 10.31 0.98 4.70
N PRO A 253 10.72 2.11 4.10
CA PRO A 253 10.00 2.68 2.96
C PRO A 253 10.28 1.87 1.70
N GLU A 254 9.24 1.49 0.96
CA GLU A 254 9.39 0.92 -0.39
C GLU A 254 9.41 2.00 -1.48
N GLY A 255 9.28 3.27 -1.12
CA GLY A 255 9.47 4.47 -1.92
C GLY A 255 9.65 5.66 -0.99
N ILE A 256 10.60 6.54 -1.30
CA ILE A 256 11.01 7.63 -0.41
C ILE A 256 10.54 9.02 -0.86
N GLU A 257 9.96 9.13 -2.04
CA GLU A 257 9.54 10.41 -2.62
C GLU A 257 8.02 10.58 -2.51
N ASN A 258 7.47 10.43 -1.31
CA ASN A 258 6.05 10.60 -1.00
C ASN A 258 5.82 10.67 0.51
N ASN A 259 4.69 11.25 0.94
CA ASN A 259 4.19 11.23 2.32
C ASN A 259 5.23 11.71 3.35
N GLU A 260 5.93 12.80 3.06
CA GLU A 260 7.07 13.32 3.81
C GLU A 260 6.75 13.57 5.28
N VAL A 261 5.55 14.06 5.59
CA VAL A 261 5.11 14.31 6.96
C VAL A 261 5.17 13.05 7.82
N LEU A 262 4.78 11.91 7.26
CA LEU A 262 4.81 10.64 7.96
C LEU A 262 6.25 10.15 8.17
N TYR A 263 7.09 10.27 7.15
CA TYR A 263 8.49 9.84 7.25
C TYR A 263 9.30 10.69 8.22
N GLU A 264 9.11 12.02 8.21
CA GLU A 264 9.74 12.89 9.19
C GLU A 264 9.26 12.58 10.61
N LEU A 265 7.94 12.38 10.80
CA LEU A 265 7.38 12.01 12.11
C LEU A 265 7.97 10.70 12.64
N VAL A 266 8.04 9.66 11.83
CA VAL A 266 8.59 8.35 12.24
C VAL A 266 10.08 8.46 12.59
N THR A 267 10.84 9.24 11.84
CA THR A 267 12.27 9.43 12.14
C THR A 267 12.47 10.24 13.41
N ASP A 268 11.68 11.27 13.67
CA ASP A 268 11.72 12.04 14.92
C ASP A 268 11.28 11.19 16.11
N ALA A 269 10.23 10.37 15.95
CA ALA A 269 9.73 9.48 16.98
C ALA A 269 10.78 8.50 17.49
N GLY A 270 11.69 8.03 16.61
CA GLY A 270 12.78 7.13 16.98
C GLY A 270 13.78 7.70 18.00
N TRP A 271 13.79 9.02 18.19
CA TRP A 271 14.63 9.73 19.15
C TRP A 271 13.89 10.16 20.43
N SER A 272 12.59 9.85 20.52
CA SER A 272 11.76 10.25 21.66
C SER A 272 11.49 9.06 22.59
N ASP A 273 11.69 9.27 23.89
CA ASP A 273 11.34 8.33 24.96
C ASP A 273 10.05 8.73 25.70
N HIS A 274 9.37 9.77 25.22
CA HIS A 274 8.13 10.31 25.79
C HIS A 274 7.09 10.54 24.72
N ARG A 275 5.82 10.59 25.16
CA ARG A 275 4.69 10.79 24.25
C ARG A 275 4.77 12.15 23.55
N MET A 276 4.69 12.12 22.22
CA MET A 276 4.64 13.29 21.37
C MET A 276 3.18 13.73 21.16
N ASP A 277 2.90 15.03 21.34
CA ASP A 277 1.66 15.63 20.84
C ASP A 277 1.80 15.86 19.34
N VAL A 278 1.03 15.12 18.56
CA VAL A 278 1.12 15.17 17.08
C VAL A 278 0.74 16.55 16.55
N ARG A 279 -0.19 17.25 17.19
CA ARG A 279 -0.61 18.58 16.73
C ARG A 279 0.48 19.65 16.96
N ASP A 280 1.15 19.57 18.09
CA ASP A 280 2.30 20.45 18.38
C ASP A 280 3.48 20.12 17.47
N TRP A 281 3.73 18.84 17.21
CA TRP A 281 4.75 18.42 16.26
C TRP A 281 4.43 18.93 14.84
N LEU A 282 3.19 18.79 14.35
CA LEU A 282 2.76 19.32 13.05
C LEU A 282 2.91 20.84 12.94
N LYS A 283 2.72 21.57 14.03
CA LYS A 283 2.99 23.01 14.05
C LYS A 283 4.48 23.30 13.84
N GLN A 284 5.36 22.56 14.52
CA GLN A 284 6.80 22.71 14.34
C GLN A 284 7.27 22.26 12.96
N TYR A 285 6.76 21.12 12.47
CA TYR A 285 6.98 20.65 11.10
C TYR A 285 6.61 21.73 10.07
N SER A 286 5.45 22.37 10.24
CA SER A 286 5.00 23.41 9.32
C SER A 286 5.92 24.64 9.34
N ILE A 287 6.39 25.05 10.52
CA ILE A 287 7.36 26.14 10.66
C ILE A 287 8.67 25.79 9.95
N ASN A 288 9.19 24.58 10.17
CA ASN A 288 10.45 24.13 9.59
C ASN A 288 10.35 23.99 8.06
N ARG A 289 9.24 23.45 7.57
CA ARG A 289 9.04 23.14 6.14
C ARG A 289 8.59 24.37 5.33
N TYR A 290 7.67 25.17 5.87
CA TYR A 290 7.07 26.28 5.11
C TYR A 290 7.51 27.67 5.60
N GLY A 291 8.23 27.73 6.71
CA GLY A 291 8.65 28.97 7.35
C GLY A 291 7.64 29.56 8.34
N LYS A 292 6.39 29.10 8.32
CA LYS A 292 5.29 29.58 9.18
C LYS A 292 4.26 28.49 9.40
N ALA A 293 3.43 28.66 10.45
CA ALA A 293 2.27 27.81 10.74
C ALA A 293 1.02 28.68 11.00
N PRO A 294 0.44 29.33 9.96
CA PRO A 294 -0.76 30.14 10.13
C PRO A 294 -1.95 29.31 10.58
N ALA A 295 -2.94 29.96 11.22
CA ALA A 295 -4.11 29.29 11.79
C ALA A 295 -4.88 28.43 10.78
N GLN A 296 -4.97 28.87 9.52
CA GLN A 296 -5.63 28.10 8.46
C GLN A 296 -4.89 26.81 8.10
N LEU A 297 -3.55 26.84 8.12
CA LEU A 297 -2.76 25.63 7.92
C LEU A 297 -2.96 24.64 9.09
N MET A 298 -2.99 25.13 10.33
CA MET A 298 -3.25 24.27 11.48
C MET A 298 -4.65 23.66 11.45
N LYS A 299 -5.64 24.43 10.95
CA LYS A 299 -6.98 23.90 10.69
C LYS A 299 -6.98 22.81 9.60
N ALA A 300 -6.16 22.96 8.57
CA ALA A 300 -5.98 21.91 7.56
C ALA A 300 -5.44 20.62 8.19
N TRP A 301 -4.42 20.70 9.05
CA TRP A 301 -3.91 19.53 9.76
C TRP A 301 -4.97 18.88 10.66
N ASP A 302 -5.79 19.68 11.36
CA ASP A 302 -6.90 19.14 12.17
C ASP A 302 -7.90 18.31 11.34
N TYR A 303 -8.17 18.70 10.09
CA TYR A 303 -8.98 17.92 9.16
C TYR A 303 -8.25 16.68 8.63
N LEU A 304 -6.97 16.80 8.28
CA LEU A 304 -6.17 15.69 7.79
C LEU A 304 -5.98 14.59 8.86
N LEU A 305 -5.85 14.96 10.13
CA LEU A 305 -5.81 14.02 11.26
C LEU A 305 -7.11 13.26 11.46
N LYS A 306 -8.24 13.79 10.98
CA LYS A 306 -9.55 13.10 11.00
C LYS A 306 -9.81 12.25 9.76
N SER A 307 -8.98 12.39 8.73
CA SER A 307 -9.11 11.71 7.45
C SER A 307 -7.88 10.85 7.15
N VAL A 308 -7.09 11.21 6.16
CA VAL A 308 -5.97 10.38 5.65
C VAL A 308 -4.89 10.10 6.69
N TYR A 309 -4.67 11.00 7.64
CA TYR A 309 -3.69 10.83 8.72
C TYR A 309 -4.28 10.37 10.07
N GLY A 310 -5.55 10.01 10.09
CA GLY A 310 -6.23 9.33 11.19
C GLY A 310 -6.70 7.93 10.83
N THR A 311 -6.44 7.48 9.60
CA THR A 311 -6.82 6.15 9.10
C THR A 311 -5.62 5.47 8.44
N PHE A 312 -5.64 4.15 8.45
CA PHE A 312 -4.64 3.34 7.78
C PHE A 312 -5.27 2.67 6.56
N THR A 313 -4.66 2.84 5.39
CA THR A 313 -5.13 2.24 4.14
C THR A 313 -4.10 1.20 3.68
N ASP A 314 -4.56 -0.03 3.53
CA ASP A 314 -3.75 -1.09 2.93
C ASP A 314 -3.48 -0.78 1.46
N HIS A 315 -2.22 -0.73 1.07
CA HIS A 315 -1.83 -0.45 -0.30
C HIS A 315 -2.52 0.80 -0.87
N PRO A 316 -2.22 2.01 -0.36
CA PRO A 316 -3.00 3.23 -0.62
C PRO A 316 -3.05 3.58 -2.11
N ARG A 317 -4.17 3.26 -2.74
CA ARG A 317 -4.47 3.51 -4.16
C ARG A 317 -5.95 3.86 -4.32
N PHE A 318 -6.27 4.64 -5.33
CA PHE A 318 -7.65 4.80 -5.80
C PHE A 318 -8.06 3.64 -6.70
N ASN A 319 -9.36 3.32 -6.79
CA ASN A 319 -9.84 2.27 -7.69
C ASN A 319 -9.58 2.61 -9.16
N TRP A 320 -9.57 3.89 -9.52
CA TRP A 320 -9.23 4.29 -10.89
C TRP A 320 -7.75 3.99 -11.27
N GLN A 321 -6.89 3.68 -10.31
CA GLN A 321 -5.53 3.21 -10.57
C GLN A 321 -5.46 1.71 -10.87
N PHE A 322 -6.54 0.97 -10.68
CA PHE A 322 -6.65 -0.43 -11.07
C PHE A 322 -7.23 -0.59 -12.47
N ARG A 323 -7.07 -1.78 -13.05
CA ARG A 323 -7.77 -2.14 -14.28
C ARG A 323 -9.28 -2.02 -14.07
N PRO A 324 -10.00 -1.25 -14.92
CA PRO A 324 -11.45 -1.12 -14.85
C PRO A 324 -12.17 -2.47 -14.77
N GLY A 325 -13.24 -2.54 -14.00
CA GLY A 325 -14.00 -3.77 -13.77
C GLY A 325 -13.40 -4.72 -12.73
N THR A 326 -12.21 -4.44 -12.21
CA THR A 326 -11.65 -5.16 -11.06
C THR A 326 -11.97 -4.44 -9.77
N VAL A 327 -12.55 -5.16 -8.81
CA VAL A 327 -12.69 -4.66 -7.44
C VAL A 327 -11.50 -5.20 -6.66
N LYS A 328 -10.67 -4.30 -6.14
CA LYS A 328 -9.57 -4.66 -5.23
C LYS A 328 -9.73 -3.95 -3.90
N ASN A 329 -9.32 -4.63 -2.84
CA ASN A 329 -9.25 -4.08 -1.49
C ASN A 329 -8.18 -2.97 -1.43
N GLY A 330 -8.34 -2.04 -0.49
CA GLY A 330 -7.31 -1.05 -0.21
C GLY A 330 -7.40 0.25 -0.99
N SER A 331 -8.59 0.64 -1.50
CA SER A 331 -8.73 1.97 -2.06
C SER A 331 -8.71 3.06 -0.99
N ILE A 332 -8.06 4.17 -1.32
CA ILE A 332 -8.09 5.38 -0.52
C ILE A 332 -9.53 5.87 -0.45
N TYR A 333 -10.02 6.08 0.76
CA TYR A 333 -11.31 6.68 1.00
C TYR A 333 -11.14 8.15 1.40
N MET A 334 -11.58 9.05 0.53
CA MET A 334 -11.58 10.48 0.81
C MET A 334 -12.88 10.89 1.46
N THR A 335 -12.76 11.33 2.72
CA THR A 335 -13.89 11.83 3.51
C THR A 335 -14.11 13.32 3.24
N GLU A 336 -15.26 13.84 3.68
CA GLU A 336 -15.55 15.28 3.68
C GLU A 336 -14.50 16.08 4.48
N ASP A 337 -13.95 15.52 5.55
CA ASP A 337 -12.87 16.17 6.30
C ASP A 337 -11.62 16.39 5.44
N TYR A 338 -11.28 15.45 4.53
CA TYR A 338 -10.17 15.69 3.62
C TYR A 338 -10.46 16.86 2.66
N PHE A 339 -11.69 16.92 2.14
CA PHE A 339 -12.08 18.00 1.23
C PHE A 339 -12.00 19.37 1.90
N ARG A 340 -12.45 19.46 3.17
CA ARG A 340 -12.27 20.66 4.00
C ARG A 340 -10.80 20.93 4.36
N GLY A 341 -10.01 19.88 4.48
CA GLY A 341 -8.57 19.96 4.69
C GLY A 341 -7.87 20.70 3.55
N LEU A 342 -8.16 20.34 2.30
CA LEU A 342 -7.62 21.06 1.14
C LEU A 342 -8.10 22.51 1.10
N GLU A 343 -9.39 22.79 1.37
CA GLU A 343 -9.91 24.16 1.42
C GLU A 343 -9.15 25.03 2.42
N ALA A 344 -8.93 24.49 3.62
CA ALA A 344 -8.16 25.19 4.65
C ALA A 344 -6.68 25.38 4.26
N PHE A 345 -6.07 24.37 3.62
CA PHE A 345 -4.70 24.46 3.12
C PHE A 345 -4.58 25.55 2.04
N LEU A 346 -5.49 25.58 1.07
CA LEU A 346 -5.58 26.64 0.06
C LEU A 346 -5.78 28.03 0.66
N SER A 347 -6.55 28.14 1.75
CA SER A 347 -6.78 29.41 2.45
C SER A 347 -5.52 29.94 3.11
N ALA A 348 -4.54 29.09 3.42
CA ALA A 348 -3.23 29.48 3.96
C ALA A 348 -2.29 30.07 2.88
N SER A 349 -2.64 29.97 1.60
CA SER A 349 -1.77 30.38 0.47
C SER A 349 -1.39 31.86 0.51
N GLY A 350 -2.23 32.75 1.09
CA GLY A 350 -1.92 34.16 1.23
C GLY A 350 -0.61 34.44 2.00
N GLU A 351 -0.27 33.56 2.95
CA GLU A 351 0.94 33.65 3.76
C GLU A 351 2.06 32.71 3.31
N LEU A 352 1.74 31.65 2.55
CA LEU A 352 2.66 30.53 2.26
C LEU A 352 3.03 30.36 0.79
N LYS A 353 2.39 31.09 -0.14
CA LYS A 353 2.62 30.94 -1.60
C LYS A 353 4.06 31.15 -2.05
N ASP A 354 4.88 31.82 -1.27
CA ASP A 354 6.29 32.06 -1.57
C ASP A 354 7.19 30.91 -1.07
N SER A 355 6.65 29.94 -0.32
CA SER A 355 7.38 28.75 0.11
C SER A 355 7.33 27.67 -0.98
N PRO A 356 8.46 27.24 -1.54
CA PRO A 356 8.49 26.20 -2.57
C PRO A 356 7.97 24.85 -2.06
N TYR A 357 8.21 24.53 -0.78
CA TYR A 357 7.71 23.29 -0.17
C TYR A 357 6.18 23.31 0.02
N TYR A 358 5.62 24.47 0.38
CA TYR A 358 4.16 24.61 0.43
C TYR A 358 3.53 24.37 -0.95
N LEU A 359 4.12 24.93 -2.01
CA LEU A 359 3.63 24.72 -3.37
C LEU A 359 3.78 23.27 -3.83
N THR A 360 4.86 22.60 -3.45
CA THR A 360 5.07 21.16 -3.72
C THR A 360 3.97 20.33 -3.05
N ASP A 361 3.73 20.55 -1.76
CA ASP A 361 2.72 19.80 -1.00
C ASP A 361 1.30 20.16 -1.47
N LEU A 362 1.06 21.38 -1.92
CA LEU A 362 -0.21 21.79 -2.52
C LEU A 362 -0.48 21.03 -3.84
N CYS A 363 0.55 20.73 -4.65
CA CYS A 363 0.39 19.90 -5.83
C CYS A 363 -0.09 18.49 -5.45
N GLU A 364 0.54 17.89 -4.47
CA GLU A 364 0.20 16.53 -4.02
C GLU A 364 -1.19 16.48 -3.38
N MET A 365 -1.49 17.40 -2.47
CA MET A 365 -2.81 17.47 -1.82
C MET A 365 -3.94 17.72 -2.82
N THR A 366 -3.72 18.59 -3.81
CA THR A 366 -4.71 18.84 -4.86
C THR A 366 -4.92 17.62 -5.74
N ALA A 367 -3.84 16.92 -6.10
CA ALA A 367 -3.95 15.68 -6.88
C ALA A 367 -4.72 14.59 -6.12
N HIS A 368 -4.46 14.40 -4.82
CA HIS A 368 -5.22 13.47 -3.99
C HIS A 368 -6.70 13.85 -3.88
N TYR A 369 -6.98 15.13 -3.71
CA TYR A 369 -8.34 15.65 -3.69
C TYR A 369 -9.09 15.33 -4.99
N LEU A 370 -8.49 15.65 -6.14
CA LEU A 370 -9.06 15.32 -7.44
C LEU A 370 -9.16 13.81 -7.67
N GLY A 371 -8.21 13.04 -7.14
CA GLY A 371 -8.25 11.58 -7.14
C GLY A 371 -9.49 11.03 -6.44
N GLY A 372 -9.84 11.59 -5.28
CA GLY A 372 -11.07 11.25 -4.57
C GLY A 372 -12.34 11.64 -5.35
N LYS A 373 -12.33 12.80 -6.01
CA LYS A 373 -13.45 13.22 -6.87
C LYS A 373 -13.56 12.35 -8.11
N ALA A 374 -12.44 11.99 -8.75
CA ALA A 374 -12.40 11.06 -9.87
C ALA A 374 -12.93 9.66 -9.48
N GLU A 375 -12.61 9.20 -8.27
CA GLU A 375 -13.14 7.95 -7.72
C GLU A 375 -14.67 7.94 -7.63
N ILE A 376 -15.28 9.05 -7.22
CA ILE A 376 -16.73 9.21 -7.20
C ILE A 376 -17.29 9.16 -8.61
N LEU A 377 -16.67 9.86 -9.55
CA LEU A 377 -17.12 9.92 -10.95
C LEU A 377 -17.08 8.55 -11.64
N THR A 378 -16.06 7.71 -11.42
CA THR A 378 -16.01 6.37 -12.03
C THR A 378 -17.24 5.54 -11.67
N ARG A 379 -17.69 5.63 -10.42
CA ARG A 379 -18.87 4.93 -9.93
C ARG A 379 -20.16 5.50 -10.52
N GLN A 380 -20.28 6.81 -10.60
CA GLN A 380 -21.43 7.47 -11.23
C GLN A 380 -21.53 7.14 -12.71
N ILE A 381 -20.42 7.14 -13.46
CA ILE A 381 -20.38 6.77 -14.88
C ILE A 381 -20.87 5.34 -15.10
N ASP A 382 -20.32 4.39 -14.34
CA ASP A 382 -20.73 2.99 -14.44
C ASP A 382 -22.23 2.82 -14.20
N GLN A 383 -22.76 3.58 -13.27
CA GLN A 383 -24.15 3.59 -12.89
C GLN A 383 -25.05 4.13 -14.00
N GLU A 384 -24.67 5.24 -14.65
CA GLU A 384 -25.45 5.80 -15.77
C GLU A 384 -25.48 4.84 -16.97
N TYR A 385 -24.38 4.12 -17.23
CA TYR A 385 -24.40 3.04 -18.23
C TYR A 385 -25.36 1.91 -17.87
N LEU A 386 -25.48 1.52 -16.60
CA LEU A 386 -26.43 0.50 -16.16
C LEU A 386 -27.88 0.97 -16.31
N LEU A 387 -28.14 2.26 -16.14
CA LEU A 387 -29.45 2.87 -16.33
C LEU A 387 -29.80 3.13 -17.80
N GLY A 388 -28.82 2.98 -18.72
CA GLY A 388 -28.97 3.27 -20.13
C GLY A 388 -28.92 4.76 -20.45
N ASP A 389 -28.56 5.63 -19.50
CA ASP A 389 -28.39 7.07 -19.72
C ASP A 389 -26.99 7.38 -20.24
N THR A 390 -26.76 7.09 -21.51
CA THR A 390 -25.48 7.31 -22.18
C THR A 390 -25.08 8.78 -22.28
N LEU A 391 -26.04 9.70 -22.36
CA LEU A 391 -25.75 11.13 -22.41
C LEU A 391 -25.16 11.61 -21.07
N GLN A 392 -25.78 11.23 -19.99
CA GLN A 392 -25.25 11.55 -18.66
C GLN A 392 -23.92 10.85 -18.40
N ALA A 393 -23.74 9.60 -18.82
CA ALA A 393 -22.47 8.89 -18.75
C ALA A 393 -21.35 9.65 -19.48
N HIS A 394 -21.59 10.14 -20.70
CA HIS A 394 -20.60 10.93 -21.45
C HIS A 394 -20.28 12.27 -20.78
N PHE A 395 -21.28 12.94 -20.23
CA PHE A 395 -21.05 14.18 -19.47
C PHE A 395 -20.12 13.92 -18.27
N LEU A 396 -20.38 12.88 -17.48
CA LEU A 396 -19.56 12.51 -16.34
C LEU A 396 -18.15 12.03 -16.74
N GLN A 397 -18.02 11.33 -17.88
CA GLN A 397 -16.71 10.97 -18.44
C GLN A 397 -15.87 12.19 -18.80
N SER A 398 -16.47 13.20 -19.41
CA SER A 398 -15.78 14.45 -19.73
C SER A 398 -15.27 15.15 -18.46
N ARG A 399 -16.04 15.10 -17.38
CA ARG A 399 -15.60 15.61 -16.07
C ARG A 399 -14.49 14.76 -15.44
N PHE A 400 -14.62 13.42 -15.51
CA PHE A 400 -13.57 12.50 -15.09
C PHE A 400 -12.25 12.79 -15.82
N GLU A 401 -12.30 12.93 -17.13
CA GLU A 401 -11.13 13.30 -17.94
C GLU A 401 -10.54 14.64 -17.48
N THR A 402 -11.37 15.64 -17.24
CA THR A 402 -10.93 16.95 -16.74
C THR A 402 -10.17 16.84 -15.43
N PHE A 403 -10.64 16.01 -14.49
CA PHE A 403 -9.98 15.83 -13.20
C PHE A 403 -8.69 15.01 -13.33
N MET A 404 -8.69 13.96 -14.16
CA MET A 404 -7.48 13.18 -14.43
C MET A 404 -6.38 14.05 -15.07
N LEU A 405 -6.72 14.86 -16.05
CA LEU A 405 -5.78 15.81 -16.67
C LEU A 405 -5.40 16.95 -15.73
N GLY A 406 -6.29 17.38 -14.84
CA GLY A 406 -6.01 18.35 -13.79
C GLY A 406 -4.95 17.82 -12.80
N MET A 407 -5.10 16.57 -12.35
CA MET A 407 -4.08 15.90 -11.53
C MET A 407 -2.74 15.81 -12.26
N ASP A 408 -2.76 15.34 -13.48
CA ASP A 408 -1.54 15.19 -14.29
C ASP A 408 -0.82 16.53 -14.47
N ARG A 409 -1.58 17.59 -14.77
CA ARG A 409 -1.04 18.94 -14.98
C ARG A 409 -0.44 19.56 -13.70
N ILE A 410 -1.10 19.43 -12.55
CA ILE A 410 -0.58 20.02 -11.32
C ILE A 410 0.66 19.24 -10.82
N LEU A 411 0.66 17.91 -10.93
CA LEU A 411 1.81 17.08 -10.58
C LEU A 411 3.00 17.27 -11.53
N SER A 412 2.79 17.79 -12.74
CA SER A 412 3.91 18.15 -13.63
C SER A 412 4.80 19.26 -13.04
N GLN A 413 4.29 20.04 -12.09
CA GLN A 413 5.05 21.05 -11.35
C GLN A 413 5.77 20.47 -10.13
N HIS A 414 5.43 19.25 -9.72
CA HIS A 414 6.09 18.58 -8.59
C HIS A 414 7.49 18.12 -8.99
N PRO A 415 8.52 18.28 -8.13
CA PRO A 415 9.90 17.98 -8.50
C PRO A 415 10.17 16.48 -8.71
N THR A 416 9.39 15.59 -8.08
CA THR A 416 9.66 14.15 -8.07
C THR A 416 8.52 13.29 -8.62
N LEU A 417 7.24 13.68 -8.43
CA LEU A 417 6.08 12.85 -8.79
C LEU A 417 5.78 12.89 -10.31
N ARG A 418 6.77 12.49 -11.12
CA ARG A 418 6.75 12.59 -12.57
C ARG A 418 7.31 11.34 -13.25
N LEU A 419 6.56 10.81 -14.20
CA LEU A 419 6.96 9.64 -15.00
C LEU A 419 8.19 9.92 -15.87
N ASP A 420 8.27 11.08 -16.51
CA ASP A 420 9.39 11.46 -17.37
C ASP A 420 10.73 11.48 -16.61
N ARG A 421 10.72 11.94 -15.35
CA ARG A 421 11.90 11.90 -14.48
C ARG A 421 12.33 10.44 -14.22
N TRP A 422 11.41 9.57 -13.84
CA TRP A 422 11.66 8.15 -13.61
C TRP A 422 12.22 7.46 -14.86
N LEU A 423 11.59 7.68 -16.01
CA LEU A 423 12.02 7.09 -17.28
C LEU A 423 13.36 7.63 -17.72
N SER A 424 13.67 8.92 -17.50
CA SER A 424 14.95 9.52 -17.87
C SER A 424 16.13 8.86 -17.16
N PHE A 425 16.00 8.50 -15.89
CA PHE A 425 17.06 7.77 -15.17
C PHE A 425 17.29 6.38 -15.75
N ALA A 426 16.22 5.67 -16.08
CA ALA A 426 16.33 4.35 -16.69
C ALA A 426 16.96 4.44 -18.08
N PHE A 427 16.49 5.36 -18.92
CA PHE A 427 17.01 5.60 -20.26
C PHE A 427 18.50 5.99 -20.26
N ALA A 428 18.90 6.90 -19.38
CA ALA A 428 20.29 7.37 -19.24
C ALA A 428 21.26 6.27 -18.75
N SER A 429 20.74 5.19 -18.17
CA SER A 429 21.56 4.05 -17.72
C SER A 429 22.01 3.15 -18.87
N GLY A 430 21.40 3.26 -20.05
CA GLY A 430 21.78 2.50 -21.25
C GLY A 430 22.98 3.10 -21.97
N LYS A 431 23.87 2.25 -22.47
CA LYS A 431 25.03 2.64 -23.29
C LYS A 431 24.77 2.61 -24.80
N THR A 432 23.69 1.95 -25.21
CA THR A 432 23.22 1.89 -26.60
C THR A 432 21.73 2.21 -26.63
N ALA A 433 21.22 2.64 -27.78
CA ALA A 433 19.79 2.92 -27.96
C ALA A 433 18.90 1.70 -27.60
N SER A 434 19.34 0.51 -27.95
CA SER A 434 18.63 -0.74 -27.60
C SER A 434 18.56 -0.96 -26.07
N GLN A 435 19.66 -0.75 -25.35
CA GLN A 435 19.70 -0.85 -23.89
C GLN A 435 18.82 0.22 -23.23
N SER A 436 18.95 1.48 -23.68
CA SER A 436 18.12 2.57 -23.16
C SER A 436 16.63 2.28 -23.31
N ASN A 437 16.20 1.80 -24.48
CA ASN A 437 14.81 1.41 -24.73
C ASN A 437 14.36 0.24 -23.85
N GLN A 438 15.22 -0.77 -23.66
CA GLN A 438 14.93 -1.90 -22.77
C GLN A 438 14.75 -1.44 -21.31
N TYR A 439 15.64 -0.59 -20.83
CA TYR A 439 15.58 -0.09 -19.45
C TYR A 439 14.37 0.83 -19.23
N GLU A 440 14.02 1.66 -20.21
CA GLU A 440 12.80 2.46 -20.17
C GLU A 440 11.55 1.58 -20.15
N THR A 441 11.49 0.54 -21.00
CA THR A 441 10.37 -0.42 -21.00
C THR A 441 10.23 -1.11 -19.64
N ASN A 442 11.34 -1.50 -19.03
CA ASN A 442 11.35 -2.06 -17.67
C ASN A 442 10.86 -1.08 -16.63
N ALA A 443 11.28 0.17 -16.70
CA ALA A 443 10.88 1.23 -15.79
C ALA A 443 9.37 1.51 -15.89
N ARG A 444 8.80 1.49 -17.10
CA ARG A 444 7.34 1.57 -17.32
C ARG A 444 6.61 0.37 -16.71
N ARG A 445 7.14 -0.82 -16.91
CA ARG A 445 6.55 -2.08 -16.43
C ARG A 445 6.42 -2.11 -14.92
N ILE A 446 7.46 -1.71 -14.18
CA ILE A 446 7.46 -1.76 -12.71
C ILE A 446 6.34 -0.91 -12.10
N VAL A 447 6.02 0.25 -12.68
CA VAL A 447 4.99 1.17 -12.15
C VAL A 447 3.60 0.94 -12.75
N THR A 448 3.42 -0.10 -13.55
CA THR A 448 2.16 -0.48 -14.20
C THR A 448 1.86 -1.97 -14.03
N ILE A 449 2.04 -2.76 -15.09
CA ILE A 449 1.70 -4.19 -15.10
C ILE A 449 2.64 -5.05 -14.27
N TRP A 450 3.80 -4.59 -13.91
CA TRP A 450 4.91 -5.32 -13.29
C TRP A 450 5.06 -6.76 -13.85
N GLY A 451 4.12 -7.64 -13.52
CA GLY A 451 3.93 -9.00 -14.00
C GLY A 451 2.82 -9.69 -13.23
N PRO A 452 1.98 -10.54 -13.88
CA PRO A 452 0.93 -11.27 -13.18
C PRO A 452 1.52 -12.10 -12.02
N PRO A 453 0.87 -12.15 -10.84
CA PRO A 453 -0.42 -11.55 -10.49
C PRO A 453 -0.34 -10.15 -9.87
N VAL A 454 0.77 -9.44 -10.01
CA VAL A 454 1.05 -8.18 -9.30
C VAL A 454 0.77 -6.92 -10.12
N ASP A 455 -0.15 -7.02 -11.10
CA ASP A 455 -0.63 -5.87 -11.89
C ASP A 455 -1.04 -4.71 -10.98
N ASP A 456 -0.59 -3.50 -11.33
CA ASP A 456 -0.83 -2.26 -10.57
C ASP A 456 -0.32 -2.28 -9.11
N TYR A 457 0.54 -3.24 -8.73
CA TYR A 457 1.09 -3.31 -7.37
C TYR A 457 1.83 -2.04 -6.98
N SER A 458 2.67 -1.54 -7.86
CA SER A 458 3.47 -0.33 -7.65
C SER A 458 2.85 0.93 -8.25
N ALA A 459 1.52 1.02 -8.30
CA ALA A 459 0.81 2.17 -8.86
C ALA A 459 1.27 3.49 -8.22
N ARG A 460 1.50 4.51 -9.06
CA ARG A 460 1.95 5.84 -8.65
C ARG A 460 0.96 6.91 -9.11
N MET A 461 0.80 7.95 -8.30
CA MET A 461 0.16 9.20 -8.72
C MET A 461 1.24 10.13 -9.27
N TRP A 462 1.64 9.89 -10.52
CA TRP A 462 2.66 10.69 -11.19
C TRP A 462 2.10 11.36 -12.44
N SER A 463 2.50 12.62 -12.67
CA SER A 463 2.28 13.27 -13.95
C SER A 463 2.86 12.42 -15.09
N GLY A 464 2.15 12.33 -16.19
CA GLY A 464 2.45 11.44 -17.32
C GLY A 464 1.86 10.04 -17.15
N LEU A 465 1.90 9.45 -15.97
CA LEU A 465 1.28 8.15 -15.71
C LEU A 465 -0.25 8.28 -15.59
N ILE A 466 -0.72 9.32 -14.90
CA ILE A 466 -2.16 9.58 -14.74
C ILE A 466 -2.81 9.87 -16.10
N GLY A 467 -2.23 10.81 -16.86
CA GLY A 467 -2.83 11.25 -18.12
C GLY A 467 -2.69 10.25 -19.26
N GLN A 468 -1.60 9.49 -19.33
CA GLN A 468 -1.36 8.56 -20.43
C GLN A 468 -1.83 7.14 -20.14
N TYR A 469 -1.48 6.58 -18.99
CA TYR A 469 -1.76 5.18 -18.68
C TYR A 469 -3.14 4.99 -18.05
N TYR A 470 -3.39 5.60 -16.89
CA TYR A 470 -4.67 5.35 -16.20
C TYR A 470 -5.85 5.94 -16.99
N LEU A 471 -5.78 7.21 -17.41
CA LEU A 471 -6.84 7.81 -18.21
C LEU A 471 -7.00 7.10 -19.55
N GLY A 472 -5.91 6.75 -20.24
CA GLY A 472 -5.95 6.01 -21.50
C GLY A 472 -6.65 4.67 -21.36
N ARG A 473 -6.34 3.93 -20.30
CA ARG A 473 -6.97 2.64 -19.95
C ARG A 473 -8.47 2.78 -19.68
N TRP A 474 -8.88 3.82 -18.95
CA TRP A 474 -10.30 4.11 -18.71
C TRP A 474 -11.05 4.53 -19.98
N LYS A 475 -10.44 5.34 -20.84
CA LYS A 475 -11.03 5.68 -22.16
C LYS A 475 -11.28 4.43 -23.00
N GLU A 476 -10.33 3.51 -23.02
CA GLU A 476 -10.49 2.26 -23.75
C GLU A 476 -11.60 1.38 -23.17
N TYR A 477 -11.70 1.31 -21.85
CA TYR A 477 -12.80 0.62 -21.16
C TYR A 477 -14.15 1.23 -21.50
N TYR A 478 -14.30 2.56 -21.43
CA TYR A 478 -15.56 3.22 -21.74
C TYR A 478 -15.95 3.08 -23.22
N ARG A 479 -14.99 3.15 -24.12
CA ARG A 479 -15.22 2.86 -25.54
C ARG A 479 -15.84 1.48 -25.76
N GLY A 480 -15.37 0.47 -25.06
CA GLY A 480 -15.97 -0.88 -25.10
C GLY A 480 -17.38 -0.90 -24.52
N ARG A 481 -17.60 -0.21 -23.40
CA ARG A 481 -18.94 -0.10 -22.78
C ARG A 481 -19.97 0.52 -23.72
N GLU A 482 -19.60 1.58 -24.44
CA GLU A 482 -20.47 2.23 -25.43
C GLU A 482 -20.89 1.31 -26.58
N LYS A 483 -19.95 0.51 -27.06
CA LYS A 483 -20.16 -0.41 -28.16
C LYS A 483 -20.75 -1.76 -27.74
N GLY A 484 -20.87 -2.04 -26.45
CA GLY A 484 -21.22 -3.36 -25.94
C GLY A 484 -20.16 -4.43 -26.23
N GLU A 485 -18.89 -4.03 -26.41
CA GLU A 485 -17.77 -4.87 -26.74
C GLU A 485 -16.90 -5.15 -25.50
N ALA A 486 -16.44 -6.38 -25.38
CA ALA A 486 -15.38 -6.71 -24.42
C ALA A 486 -14.04 -6.15 -24.91
N VAL A 487 -13.31 -5.45 -24.05
CA VAL A 487 -12.00 -4.87 -24.36
C VAL A 487 -10.91 -5.68 -23.68
N ASP A 488 -9.89 -6.09 -24.43
CA ASP A 488 -8.68 -6.71 -23.86
C ASP A 488 -7.73 -5.62 -23.31
N LEU A 489 -8.04 -5.18 -22.10
CA LEU A 489 -7.22 -4.19 -21.40
C LEU A 489 -5.81 -4.69 -21.11
N ALA A 490 -5.62 -5.99 -20.90
CA ALA A 490 -4.29 -6.55 -20.65
C ALA A 490 -3.37 -6.40 -21.86
N SER A 491 -3.89 -6.61 -23.07
CA SER A 491 -3.13 -6.35 -24.30
C SER A 491 -2.88 -4.87 -24.54
N TRP A 492 -3.84 -4.01 -24.22
CA TRP A 492 -3.66 -2.55 -24.30
C TRP A 492 -2.52 -2.09 -23.35
N GLU A 493 -2.52 -2.57 -22.10
CA GLU A 493 -1.51 -2.26 -21.09
C GLU A 493 -0.10 -2.71 -21.52
N ARG A 494 0.03 -3.95 -22.03
CA ARG A 494 1.30 -4.43 -22.57
C ARG A 494 1.80 -3.57 -23.73
N ASN A 495 0.90 -3.22 -24.67
CA ASN A 495 1.25 -2.37 -25.79
C ASN A 495 1.71 -0.98 -25.32
N TRP A 496 1.06 -0.40 -24.30
CA TRP A 496 1.49 0.88 -23.73
C TRP A 496 2.90 0.79 -23.12
N VAL A 497 3.21 -0.28 -22.41
CA VAL A 497 4.54 -0.50 -21.79
C VAL A 497 5.62 -0.65 -22.86
N GLU A 498 5.34 -1.43 -23.90
CA GLU A 498 6.35 -1.84 -24.89
C GLU A 498 6.53 -0.82 -26.02
N ASN A 499 5.47 -0.18 -26.47
CA ASN A 499 5.46 0.61 -27.68
C ASN A 499 5.20 2.11 -27.49
N ASN A 500 4.64 2.53 -26.34
CA ASN A 500 4.42 3.96 -26.11
C ASN A 500 5.77 4.65 -25.82
N ARG A 501 6.09 5.63 -26.65
CA ARG A 501 7.27 6.50 -26.50
C ARG A 501 6.86 7.98 -26.45
N ASP A 502 5.58 8.26 -26.36
CA ASP A 502 5.06 9.61 -26.27
C ASP A 502 5.45 10.21 -24.90
N THR A 503 6.13 11.32 -24.95
CA THR A 503 6.41 12.12 -23.76
C THR A 503 5.31 13.18 -23.66
N TYR A 504 4.44 13.02 -22.69
CA TYR A 504 3.48 14.05 -22.35
C TYR A 504 4.23 15.20 -21.67
N LYS A 505 4.23 16.36 -22.31
CA LYS A 505 4.90 17.54 -21.75
C LYS A 505 3.86 18.62 -21.46
N TRP A 506 3.72 18.93 -20.19
CA TRP A 506 3.03 20.13 -19.78
C TRP A 506 3.97 21.35 -19.85
N ASN A 507 3.41 22.51 -20.20
CA ASN A 507 4.18 23.76 -20.16
C ASN A 507 4.59 24.06 -18.70
N SER A 508 5.84 24.47 -18.52
CA SER A 508 6.33 25.01 -17.24
C SER A 508 5.66 26.37 -16.93
N GLY A 509 5.61 26.74 -15.66
CA GLY A 509 5.14 28.06 -15.25
C GLY A 509 3.64 28.17 -14.91
N LEU A 510 3.05 27.06 -14.43
CA LEU A 510 1.69 27.07 -13.88
C LEU A 510 1.65 27.87 -12.56
N ASP A 511 0.70 28.78 -12.43
CA ASP A 511 0.34 29.31 -11.10
C ASP A 511 -0.40 28.18 -10.32
N ILE A 512 0.34 27.50 -9.45
CA ILE A 512 -0.14 26.33 -8.72
C ILE A 512 -1.34 26.70 -7.84
N VAL A 513 -1.30 27.88 -7.16
CA VAL A 513 -2.38 28.30 -6.25
C VAL A 513 -3.65 28.63 -7.03
N ALA A 514 -3.52 29.39 -8.12
CA ALA A 514 -4.66 29.74 -8.97
C ALA A 514 -5.29 28.48 -9.58
N PHE A 515 -4.47 27.57 -10.10
CA PHE A 515 -4.94 26.33 -10.71
C PHE A 515 -5.59 25.38 -9.69
N ALA A 516 -5.00 25.24 -8.49
CA ALA A 516 -5.61 24.43 -7.44
C ALA A 516 -6.98 24.99 -7.01
N ARG A 517 -7.13 26.32 -6.93
CA ARG A 517 -8.43 26.98 -6.66
C ARG A 517 -9.45 26.76 -7.77
N GLU A 518 -9.02 26.84 -9.02
CA GLU A 518 -9.87 26.55 -10.18
C GLU A 518 -10.40 25.12 -10.11
N MET A 519 -9.51 24.13 -9.92
CA MET A 519 -9.89 22.72 -9.86
C MET A 519 -10.75 22.41 -8.62
N PHE A 520 -10.47 23.05 -7.50
CA PHE A 520 -11.32 22.95 -6.31
C PHE A 520 -12.73 23.47 -6.59
N ALA A 521 -12.87 24.64 -7.22
CA ALA A 521 -14.18 25.21 -7.56
C ALA A 521 -14.96 24.34 -8.55
N LEU A 522 -14.29 23.81 -9.59
CA LEU A 522 -14.90 22.94 -10.61
C LEU A 522 -15.43 21.62 -10.07
N SER A 523 -15.00 21.19 -8.90
CA SER A 523 -15.30 19.86 -8.35
C SER A 523 -16.31 19.87 -7.19
N GLN A 524 -16.82 21.04 -6.79
CA GLN A 524 -17.65 21.19 -5.58
C GLN A 524 -18.97 20.41 -5.64
N ASP A 525 -19.56 20.26 -6.80
CA ASP A 525 -20.80 19.53 -7.02
C ASP A 525 -20.61 18.00 -7.08
N VAL A 526 -19.37 17.51 -7.15
CA VAL A 526 -19.08 16.08 -7.08
C VAL A 526 -18.92 15.65 -5.62
N SER A 527 -19.88 14.91 -5.10
CA SER A 527 -19.87 14.42 -3.72
C SER A 527 -20.29 12.97 -3.63
N SER A 528 -19.87 12.29 -2.57
CA SER A 528 -20.26 10.89 -2.29
C SER A 528 -21.76 10.77 -1.98
N SER A 529 -22.40 11.83 -1.50
CA SER A 529 -23.85 11.85 -1.26
C SER A 529 -24.67 11.75 -2.55
N SER A 530 -24.06 12.02 -3.71
CA SER A 530 -24.69 11.83 -5.02
C SER A 530 -24.46 10.42 -5.60
N LEU A 531 -23.75 9.53 -4.91
CA LEU A 531 -23.63 8.14 -5.35
C LEU A 531 -24.98 7.45 -5.26
N LEU A 532 -25.30 6.77 -6.34
CA LEU A 532 -26.51 6.01 -6.49
C LEU A 532 -26.31 4.59 -5.91
N LEU A 533 -27.34 4.00 -5.30
CA LEU A 533 -27.34 2.68 -4.70
C LEU A 533 -28.15 1.67 -5.53
N ASP A 534 -27.99 1.67 -6.86
CA ASP A 534 -28.80 0.85 -7.77
C ASP A 534 -28.05 -0.37 -8.32
N ARG A 535 -26.77 -0.45 -8.07
CA ARG A 535 -25.93 -1.49 -8.60
C ARG A 535 -25.65 -2.56 -7.55
N PRO A 536 -25.88 -3.85 -7.81
CA PRO A 536 -25.30 -4.91 -7.01
C PRO A 536 -23.79 -4.72 -6.92
N GLY A 537 -23.25 -4.59 -5.72
CA GLY A 537 -21.82 -4.43 -5.51
C GLY A 537 -21.43 -3.21 -4.70
N MET A 538 -20.21 -2.78 -4.89
CA MET A 538 -19.57 -1.78 -4.04
C MET A 538 -20.02 -0.36 -4.34
N VAL A 539 -20.49 0.34 -3.33
CA VAL A 539 -20.84 1.77 -3.36
C VAL A 539 -19.76 2.63 -2.72
N GLY A 540 -19.07 2.11 -1.71
CA GLY A 540 -17.99 2.78 -1.00
C GLY A 540 -17.18 1.78 -0.17
N THR A 541 -16.00 2.20 0.27
CA THR A 541 -15.15 1.42 1.16
C THR A 541 -14.83 2.24 2.40
N TRP A 542 -15.08 1.68 3.56
CA TRP A 542 -14.86 2.33 4.86
C TRP A 542 -14.03 1.46 5.77
N SER A 543 -13.49 2.07 6.83
CA SER A 543 -12.83 1.38 7.93
C SER A 543 -13.35 1.91 9.25
N LEU A 544 -13.58 1.00 10.19
CA LEU A 544 -14.01 1.32 11.56
C LEU A 544 -12.96 0.81 12.54
N LYS A 545 -12.67 1.60 13.55
CA LYS A 545 -11.86 1.18 14.70
C LYS A 545 -12.65 0.22 15.59
N PRO A 546 -11.98 -0.50 16.51
CA PRO A 546 -12.69 -1.29 17.51
C PRO A 546 -13.74 -0.44 18.24
N ASP A 547 -14.97 -0.96 18.33
CA ASP A 547 -16.14 -0.33 18.97
C ASP A 547 -16.58 1.02 18.39
N GLU A 548 -16.01 1.45 17.25
CA GLU A 548 -16.45 2.65 16.54
C GLU A 548 -17.84 2.41 15.94
N SER A 549 -18.72 3.38 16.15
CA SER A 549 -20.02 3.48 15.47
C SER A 549 -20.00 4.67 14.52
N ARG A 550 -20.49 4.47 13.30
CA ARG A 550 -20.54 5.53 12.29
C ARG A 550 -21.86 5.50 11.53
N GLU A 551 -22.48 6.65 11.39
CA GLU A 551 -23.60 6.85 10.48
C GLU A 551 -23.10 7.12 9.07
N LEU A 552 -23.60 6.37 8.11
CA LEU A 552 -23.38 6.57 6.68
C LEU A 552 -24.67 7.07 6.05
N VAL A 553 -24.55 8.11 5.22
CA VAL A 553 -25.70 8.75 4.57
C VAL A 553 -25.54 8.67 3.05
N PHE A 554 -26.57 8.16 2.36
CA PHE A 554 -26.58 7.97 0.91
C PHE A 554 -27.81 8.63 0.29
N ASN A 555 -27.65 9.26 -0.87
CA ASN A 555 -28.75 9.79 -1.65
C ASN A 555 -29.23 8.73 -2.65
N ILE A 556 -30.51 8.38 -2.58
CA ILE A 556 -31.15 7.44 -3.51
C ILE A 556 -32.09 8.24 -4.41
N PRO A 557 -31.81 8.33 -5.71
CA PRO A 557 -32.68 9.04 -6.65
C PRO A 557 -34.07 8.42 -6.76
N ALA A 558 -35.06 9.24 -7.02
CA ALA A 558 -36.47 8.80 -7.14
C ALA A 558 -36.67 7.66 -8.16
N ARG A 559 -35.93 7.68 -9.27
CA ARG A 559 -35.98 6.64 -10.31
C ARG A 559 -35.59 5.24 -9.83
N MET A 560 -34.85 5.15 -8.71
CA MET A 560 -34.33 3.90 -8.16
C MET A 560 -35.15 3.34 -7.02
N LEU A 561 -35.99 4.15 -6.40
CA LEU A 561 -36.77 3.73 -5.22
C LEU A 561 -37.64 2.50 -5.49
N LYS A 562 -38.17 2.36 -6.72
CA LYS A 562 -38.95 1.20 -7.15
C LYS A 562 -38.18 -0.12 -7.17
N GLY A 563 -36.87 -0.04 -7.40
CA GLY A 563 -35.99 -1.21 -7.50
C GLY A 563 -35.25 -1.55 -6.19
N LEU A 564 -35.34 -0.67 -5.20
CA LEU A 564 -34.59 -0.87 -3.95
C LEU A 564 -35.29 -1.91 -3.07
N LYS A 565 -34.67 -3.07 -2.90
CA LYS A 565 -35.18 -4.19 -2.11
C LYS A 565 -34.36 -4.49 -0.86
N GLY A 566 -33.09 -4.14 -0.89
CA GLY A 566 -32.21 -4.44 0.22
C GLY A 566 -30.81 -3.83 0.06
N ILE A 567 -30.06 -3.89 1.11
CA ILE A 567 -28.66 -3.51 1.18
C ILE A 567 -27.84 -4.67 1.68
N SER A 568 -26.59 -4.75 1.25
CA SER A 568 -25.62 -5.68 1.79
C SER A 568 -24.42 -4.91 2.35
N VAL A 569 -23.86 -5.41 3.45
CA VAL A 569 -22.64 -4.89 4.05
C VAL A 569 -21.65 -6.04 4.14
N GLU A 570 -20.48 -5.89 3.54
CA GLU A 570 -19.43 -6.88 3.57
C GLU A 570 -18.19 -6.29 4.24
N CYS A 571 -17.58 -7.02 5.16
CA CYS A 571 -16.30 -6.69 5.73
C CYS A 571 -15.23 -7.62 5.14
N LEU A 572 -14.31 -7.06 4.39
CA LEU A 572 -13.28 -7.82 3.68
C LEU A 572 -12.12 -8.22 4.58
N LYS A 573 -11.82 -7.41 5.61
CA LYS A 573 -10.67 -7.59 6.48
C LYS A 573 -10.95 -7.04 7.88
N GLY A 574 -10.25 -7.61 8.87
CA GLY A 574 -10.32 -7.21 10.26
C GLY A 574 -10.75 -8.33 11.17
N SER A 575 -10.57 -8.14 12.48
CA SER A 575 -10.96 -9.08 13.53
C SER A 575 -12.34 -8.77 14.14
N GLY A 576 -12.90 -7.59 13.80
CA GLY A 576 -14.17 -7.12 14.34
C GLY A 576 -15.39 -7.72 13.61
N ARG A 577 -16.50 -7.77 14.33
CA ARG A 577 -17.81 -8.02 13.75
C ARG A 577 -18.40 -6.70 13.28
N ILE A 578 -19.02 -6.69 12.09
CA ILE A 578 -19.84 -5.57 11.66
C ILE A 578 -21.28 -5.79 12.13
N GLU A 579 -21.81 -4.78 12.77
CA GLU A 579 -23.21 -4.70 13.15
C GLU A 579 -23.84 -3.50 12.42
N CYS A 580 -24.96 -3.73 11.74
CA CYS A 580 -25.86 -2.66 11.34
C CYS A 580 -26.92 -2.52 12.44
N THR A 581 -26.96 -1.36 13.09
CA THR A 581 -27.87 -1.13 14.22
C THR A 581 -29.18 -0.50 13.80
N GLY A 582 -29.40 -0.34 12.51
CA GLY A 582 -30.64 0.15 11.94
C GLY A 582 -30.40 0.94 10.66
N TYR A 583 -31.50 1.21 9.97
CA TYR A 583 -31.53 2.13 8.83
C TYR A 583 -32.69 3.11 8.95
N VAL A 584 -32.54 4.27 8.36
CA VAL A 584 -33.61 5.26 8.16
C VAL A 584 -33.60 5.68 6.69
N LEU A 585 -34.75 5.63 6.05
CA LEU A 585 -34.97 6.16 4.71
C LEU A 585 -35.86 7.40 4.82
N GLU A 586 -35.33 8.56 4.44
CA GLU A 586 -36.03 9.86 4.51
C GLU A 586 -36.29 10.38 3.10
N GLY A 587 -37.54 10.72 2.81
CA GLY A 587 -37.92 11.38 1.55
C GLY A 587 -38.65 12.69 1.82
N ASP A 588 -38.31 13.76 1.08
CA ASP A 588 -38.87 15.11 1.24
C ASP A 588 -38.87 15.62 2.69
N GLY A 589 -37.83 15.26 3.47
CA GLY A 589 -37.67 15.65 4.87
C GLY A 589 -38.54 14.87 5.87
N GLN A 590 -39.16 13.80 5.44
CA GLN A 590 -39.98 12.91 6.28
C GLN A 590 -39.48 11.47 6.23
N GLY A 591 -39.58 10.73 7.34
CA GLY A 591 -39.28 9.31 7.37
C GLY A 591 -40.22 8.52 6.47
N VAL A 592 -39.65 7.76 5.55
CA VAL A 592 -40.37 6.91 4.59
C VAL A 592 -40.40 5.47 5.10
N ALA A 593 -39.26 4.98 5.56
CA ALA A 593 -39.11 3.65 6.15
C ALA A 593 -37.97 3.67 7.18
N SER A 594 -38.04 2.83 8.17
CA SER A 594 -36.95 2.65 9.14
C SER A 594 -37.02 1.27 9.79
N SER A 595 -35.87 0.74 10.20
CA SER A 595 -35.77 -0.40 11.08
C SER A 595 -34.72 -0.14 12.13
N SER A 596 -34.96 -0.58 13.33
CA SER A 596 -34.03 -0.62 14.44
C SER A 596 -33.49 -2.03 14.70
N ASP A 597 -33.79 -2.97 13.81
CA ASP A 597 -33.35 -4.35 13.95
C ASP A 597 -31.82 -4.41 13.86
N ARG A 598 -31.23 -5.16 14.77
CA ARG A 598 -29.82 -5.35 14.86
C ARG A 598 -29.40 -6.58 14.07
N VAL A 599 -28.70 -6.39 13.00
CA VAL A 599 -28.13 -7.48 12.20
C VAL A 599 -26.62 -7.47 12.35
N SER A 600 -26.03 -8.63 12.66
CA SER A 600 -24.59 -8.76 12.81
C SER A 600 -24.05 -9.91 11.97
N SER A 601 -22.91 -9.73 11.34
CA SER A 601 -22.20 -10.83 10.72
C SER A 601 -20.87 -11.09 11.43
N GLY A 602 -20.49 -12.35 11.52
CA GLY A 602 -19.12 -12.75 11.86
C GLY A 602 -18.14 -12.32 10.75
N GLN A 603 -17.35 -13.21 10.23
CA GLN A 603 -16.69 -13.00 8.93
C GLN A 603 -17.73 -13.28 7.84
N GLY A 604 -18.02 -12.29 6.98
CA GLY A 604 -18.94 -12.49 5.89
C GLY A 604 -19.79 -11.28 5.53
N LYS A 605 -20.75 -11.53 4.67
CA LYS A 605 -21.67 -10.55 4.11
C LYS A 605 -22.93 -10.48 4.96
N LEU A 606 -23.28 -9.28 5.37
CA LEU A 606 -24.51 -8.99 6.11
C LEU A 606 -25.52 -8.47 5.10
N HIS A 607 -26.72 -9.07 5.10
CA HIS A 607 -27.84 -8.65 4.27
C HIS A 607 -28.91 -7.98 5.11
N TYR A 608 -29.42 -6.88 4.62
CA TYR A 608 -30.52 -6.14 5.22
C TYR A 608 -31.62 -5.95 4.17
N THR A 609 -32.77 -6.56 4.37
CA THR A 609 -33.93 -6.34 3.50
C THR A 609 -34.58 -5.01 3.88
N LEU A 610 -34.78 -4.15 2.89
CA LEU A 610 -35.48 -2.88 3.10
C LEU A 610 -36.98 -3.09 2.81
N GLU A 611 -37.82 -2.85 3.82
CA GLU A 611 -39.26 -2.81 3.63
C GLU A 611 -39.64 -1.45 3.06
N MET A 612 -39.83 -1.40 1.74
CA MET A 612 -40.29 -0.19 1.05
C MET A 612 -41.80 -0.10 1.06
N PRO A 613 -42.39 1.05 1.46
CA PRO A 613 -43.81 1.26 1.36
C PRO A 613 -44.28 1.16 -0.10
N GLU A 614 -45.50 0.61 -0.32
CA GLU A 614 -46.08 0.46 -1.68
C GLU A 614 -46.16 1.78 -2.46
N LYS A 615 -46.25 2.90 -1.75
CA LYS A 615 -46.27 4.27 -2.35
C LYS A 615 -45.25 5.14 -1.65
N VAL A 616 -44.06 5.20 -2.18
CA VAL A 616 -43.06 6.20 -1.80
C VAL A 616 -43.31 7.46 -2.63
N ASN A 617 -43.82 8.50 -1.99
CA ASN A 617 -44.04 9.80 -2.63
C ASN A 617 -42.80 10.67 -2.39
N ALA A 618 -41.70 10.35 -3.05
CA ALA A 618 -40.43 11.09 -2.96
C ALA A 618 -39.99 11.52 -4.36
N ASN A 619 -40.53 12.65 -4.81
CA ASN A 619 -40.23 13.20 -6.14
C ASN A 619 -38.74 13.55 -6.30
N ASN A 620 -38.06 13.85 -5.22
CA ASN A 620 -36.64 14.27 -5.20
C ASN A 620 -35.67 13.13 -4.79
N GLY A 621 -36.17 11.89 -4.61
CA GLY A 621 -35.39 10.79 -4.06
C GLY A 621 -35.45 10.72 -2.53
N CYS A 622 -34.65 9.82 -1.94
CA CYS A 622 -34.57 9.61 -0.50
C CYS A 622 -33.13 9.62 0.00
N LEU A 623 -32.94 10.00 1.25
CA LEU A 623 -31.69 9.80 1.99
C LEU A 623 -31.77 8.46 2.75
N LEU A 624 -30.86 7.54 2.48
CA LEU A 624 -30.67 6.33 3.27
C LEU A 624 -29.57 6.58 4.31
N LYS A 625 -29.91 6.45 5.57
CA LYS A 625 -28.98 6.53 6.70
C LYS A 625 -28.79 5.15 7.30
N LEU A 626 -27.55 4.73 7.45
CA LEU A 626 -27.17 3.45 8.03
C LEU A 626 -26.25 3.67 9.20
N THR A 627 -26.50 3.04 10.33
CA THR A 627 -25.57 3.07 11.45
C THR A 627 -24.81 1.74 11.52
N LEU A 628 -23.52 1.78 11.24
CA LEU A 628 -22.62 0.63 11.32
C LEU A 628 -21.75 0.74 12.56
N LYS A 629 -21.52 -0.39 13.23
CA LYS A 629 -20.61 -0.51 14.36
C LYS A 629 -19.66 -1.68 14.15
N SER A 630 -18.38 -1.49 14.51
CA SER A 630 -17.43 -2.59 14.64
C SER A 630 -17.36 -3.03 16.10
N SER A 631 -17.51 -4.31 16.38
CA SER A 631 -17.42 -4.87 17.73
C SER A 631 -16.38 -5.98 17.83
N GLY A 632 -15.60 -5.95 18.90
CA GLY A 632 -14.58 -6.97 19.20
C GLY A 632 -13.30 -6.87 18.37
N GLY A 633 -13.10 -5.79 17.60
CA GLY A 633 -11.90 -5.56 16.81
C GLY A 633 -12.10 -4.48 15.75
N ASN A 634 -11.07 -4.25 14.94
CA ASN A 634 -11.16 -3.35 13.79
C ASN A 634 -11.88 -4.04 12.62
N ALA A 635 -12.52 -3.24 11.79
CA ALA A 635 -13.09 -3.67 10.53
C ALA A 635 -12.58 -2.76 9.42
N ALA A 636 -12.06 -3.36 8.36
CA ALA A 636 -11.52 -2.63 7.23
C ALA A 636 -12.05 -3.17 5.91
N GLY A 637 -12.07 -2.33 4.89
CA GLY A 637 -12.61 -2.70 3.60
C GLY A 637 -14.10 -3.02 3.68
N ILE A 638 -14.87 -2.22 4.45
CA ILE A 638 -16.33 -2.35 4.50
C ILE A 638 -16.89 -1.93 3.15
N ILE A 639 -17.61 -2.82 2.51
CA ILE A 639 -18.29 -2.60 1.24
C ILE A 639 -19.79 -2.57 1.49
N LEU A 640 -20.45 -1.59 0.91
CA LEU A 640 -21.90 -1.51 0.87
C LEU A 640 -22.40 -1.83 -0.54
N GLY A 641 -23.29 -2.78 -0.66
CA GLY A 641 -23.97 -3.14 -1.91
C GLY A 641 -25.47 -2.88 -1.83
N VAL A 642 -26.13 -2.87 -2.97
CA VAL A 642 -27.59 -2.70 -3.07
C VAL A 642 -28.16 -3.82 -3.90
N ASN A 643 -29.33 -4.30 -3.51
CA ASN A 643 -30.08 -5.34 -4.20
C ASN A 643 -29.28 -6.62 -4.50
N ASP A 644 -28.21 -6.82 -3.78
CA ASP A 644 -27.35 -8.00 -3.89
C ASP A 644 -27.87 -9.05 -2.86
N LEU A 645 -29.01 -9.62 -3.20
CA LEU A 645 -29.73 -10.61 -2.39
C LEU A 645 -29.49 -12.02 -2.92
#